data_d0b5475b8e16d40ee9977da94cbe1b8b
#
_entry.id   d0b5475b8e16d40ee9977da94cbe1b8b
#
_cell.length_a   1.000
_cell.length_b   1.000
_cell.length_c   1.000
_cell.angle_alpha   90.00
_cell.angle_beta   90.00
_cell.angle_gamma   90.00
#
_symmetry.space_group_name_H-M   'P 1'
#
loop_
_entity.id
_entity.type
_entity.pdbx_description
1 polymer ?
#
loop_
_entity_poly.entity_id
_entity_poly.type
_entity_poly.pdbx_seq_one_letter_code
_entity_poly.pdbx_strand_id
1 'polypeptide(L)'
;MIDRLPSHLAERTRQLNSIDTLYGDGPVVVWLKSSFRVHENPAIEVGATIAQQNGLPLLIYHGIDERYPHASLRHHNMLLEAAIDMDENCRKNGLRYVLHLAREGHRQPVLKQFSQTASCIVTDMFPLPPWTEWLQTISASSKGPVFDVDCHCVVPMPMFGKSVDRPYKYRDATKKLRKKRLQASWPVLDVQAEQYVGELPFEPVDIANRVIDPNERISLLQECNIDPTVLPIWDVRGGEKAALQKWQKFFDKGLNGYARRRNNAADSTGVSRLSHAFHYGFLSPMRVAREAAAVGTKSADKYLDELLVFREHAWHHIYAVPEPYAPSNLPDWAKQSWRDTSDDPRPVLLTPRQLEYAASPFELWNLCQQSLVRHGELHNNLRMTWGKAFPLWTQHLESSLEQSQMLNDKYALDGRDPSSVVGVQWCHGLFDRAFFPSEPVMGVVRKRDVVTHSSRLDTERYGAHVNRNPSQIDGAYILQGRNPITSFVADVLTDQGYSAHFTETGDVSSSTDSIPPLSDHDFQRYPTWLVEKYLALDEEMHVQKTRAAPSHVSDGQTEDGSTDHVENRHHTALSIISMIEGRLVFTAAPPESDPSFSTGRYSDYSVPLVEQLRHAAWDLARRMFELHAHQSESAYAVQTRLF
;
A
#
# COMPACT_ATOMS: atom_id res chain seq x y z
N MET A 1 11.19 35.21 -1.84
CA MET A 1 10.72 34.51 -0.63
C MET A 1 11.64 33.36 -0.23
N ILE A 2 12.05 32.47 -1.14
CA ILE A 2 12.94 31.34 -0.83
C ILE A 2 14.25 31.80 -0.17
N ASP A 3 14.83 32.91 -0.63
CA ASP A 3 16.09 33.46 -0.09
C ASP A 3 15.99 33.92 1.39
N ARG A 4 14.77 34.07 1.92
CA ARG A 4 14.54 34.40 3.32
C ARG A 4 14.35 33.16 4.22
N LEU A 5 14.26 31.98 3.63
CA LEU A 5 14.17 30.74 4.37
C LEU A 5 15.54 30.35 4.95
N PRO A 6 15.59 29.66 6.10
CA PRO A 6 16.80 29.00 6.57
C PRO A 6 17.39 28.10 5.47
N SER A 7 18.72 28.05 5.38
CA SER A 7 19.41 27.40 4.25
C SER A 7 19.01 25.92 4.05
N HIS A 8 18.75 25.18 5.14
CA HIS A 8 18.33 23.78 5.09
C HIS A 8 16.91 23.61 4.52
N LEU A 9 16.07 24.65 4.56
CA LEU A 9 14.75 24.70 3.94
C LEU A 9 14.81 25.25 2.51
N ALA A 10 15.57 26.34 2.29
CA ALA A 10 15.73 26.95 0.97
C ALA A 10 16.24 25.95 -0.08
N GLU A 11 17.24 25.12 0.27
CA GLU A 11 17.87 24.17 -0.65
C GLU A 11 16.92 23.04 -1.15
N ARG A 12 15.77 22.84 -0.49
CA ARG A 12 14.78 21.79 -0.82
C ARG A 12 13.44 22.33 -1.28
N THR A 13 13.33 23.66 -1.39
CA THR A 13 12.11 24.36 -1.79
C THR A 13 12.25 24.88 -3.22
N ARG A 14 11.22 24.67 -4.04
CA ARG A 14 11.08 25.33 -5.33
C ARG A 14 9.73 26.02 -5.41
N GLN A 15 9.69 27.14 -6.12
CA GLN A 15 8.45 27.82 -6.48
C GLN A 15 7.95 27.30 -7.83
N LEU A 16 6.64 27.08 -7.95
CA LEU A 16 6.04 26.44 -9.11
C LEU A 16 5.37 27.41 -10.07
N ASN A 17 4.98 28.59 -9.58
CA ASN A 17 4.41 29.67 -10.41
C ASN A 17 5.28 30.94 -10.31
N SER A 18 5.01 31.91 -11.15
CA SER A 18 5.78 33.19 -11.24
C SER A 18 5.25 34.29 -10.32
N ILE A 19 4.45 33.93 -9.30
CA ILE A 19 3.84 34.92 -8.40
C ILE A 19 4.78 35.18 -7.23
N ASP A 20 5.39 36.35 -7.16
CA ASP A 20 6.41 36.66 -6.13
C ASP A 20 5.85 37.32 -4.86
N THR A 21 4.59 37.69 -4.85
CA THR A 21 3.92 38.34 -3.72
C THR A 21 2.84 37.46 -3.11
N LEU A 22 2.74 37.48 -1.77
CA LEU A 22 1.64 36.80 -1.05
C LEU A 22 0.31 37.45 -1.42
N TYR A 23 -0.74 36.63 -1.49
CA TYR A 23 -2.07 37.11 -1.87
C TYR A 23 -2.91 37.40 -0.61
N GLY A 24 -3.31 38.67 -0.44
CA GLY A 24 -4.20 39.07 0.66
C GLY A 24 -3.64 38.72 2.06
N ASP A 25 -4.56 38.53 3.00
CA ASP A 25 -4.34 38.20 4.40
C ASP A 25 -4.88 36.80 4.81
N GLY A 26 -5.17 35.97 3.81
CA GLY A 26 -5.61 34.59 4.01
C GLY A 26 -4.50 33.71 4.62
N PRO A 27 -4.82 32.43 4.95
CA PRO A 27 -3.83 31.56 5.57
C PRO A 27 -2.68 31.19 4.62
N VAL A 28 -1.51 30.92 5.21
CA VAL A 28 -0.52 30.05 4.61
C VAL A 28 -1.02 28.62 4.76
N VAL A 29 -1.34 27.95 3.64
CA VAL A 29 -1.85 26.59 3.63
C VAL A 29 -0.70 25.61 3.36
N VAL A 30 -0.43 24.71 4.30
CA VAL A 30 0.47 23.58 4.09
C VAL A 30 -0.36 22.36 3.69
N TRP A 31 -0.32 22.01 2.42
CA TRP A 31 -1.01 20.84 1.89
C TRP A 31 -0.10 19.62 1.93
N LEU A 32 -0.36 18.71 2.86
CA LEU A 32 0.36 17.43 2.98
C LEU A 32 -0.30 16.36 2.12
N LYS A 33 0.50 15.63 1.34
CA LYS A 33 0.07 14.54 0.46
C LYS A 33 0.91 13.25 0.61
N SER A 34 2.11 13.35 1.22
CA SER A 34 3.03 12.21 1.34
C SER A 34 4.02 12.32 2.51
N SER A 35 3.91 13.33 3.37
CA SER A 35 4.80 13.48 4.53
C SER A 35 4.01 13.72 5.82
N PHE A 36 3.36 12.65 6.29
CA PHE A 36 2.44 12.72 7.43
C PHE A 36 3.19 12.53 8.75
N ARG A 37 4.00 13.53 9.10
CA ARG A 37 4.70 13.70 10.39
C ARG A 37 4.84 15.18 10.71
N VAL A 38 5.05 15.52 11.95
CA VAL A 38 5.35 16.89 12.38
C VAL A 38 6.86 17.11 12.55
N HIS A 39 7.56 16.12 13.10
CA HIS A 39 8.99 16.24 13.39
C HIS A 39 9.85 16.16 12.12
N GLU A 40 10.75 17.13 11.95
CA GLU A 40 11.60 17.25 10.75
C GLU A 40 10.79 17.19 9.46
N ASN A 41 9.71 17.98 9.40
CA ASN A 41 8.89 18.13 8.22
C ASN A 41 9.17 19.47 7.53
N PRO A 42 10.01 19.47 6.47
CA PRO A 42 10.39 20.69 5.79
C PRO A 42 9.21 21.50 5.23
N ALA A 43 8.12 20.86 4.78
CA ALA A 43 6.96 21.56 4.25
C ALA A 43 6.23 22.35 5.35
N ILE A 44 6.03 21.74 6.52
CA ILE A 44 5.45 22.44 7.70
C ILE A 44 6.38 23.59 8.14
N GLU A 45 7.69 23.34 8.20
CA GLU A 45 8.68 24.36 8.62
C GLU A 45 8.77 25.54 7.64
N VAL A 46 8.68 25.29 6.32
CA VAL A 46 8.59 26.35 5.29
C VAL A 46 7.31 27.15 5.47
N GLY A 47 6.16 26.48 5.61
CA GLY A 47 4.88 27.16 5.83
C GLY A 47 4.87 28.00 7.10
N ALA A 48 5.36 27.47 8.22
CA ALA A 48 5.47 28.16 9.48
C ALA A 48 6.41 29.39 9.38
N THR A 49 7.55 29.23 8.72
CA THR A 49 8.52 30.34 8.51
C THR A 49 7.90 31.47 7.69
N ILE A 50 7.18 31.12 6.59
CA ILE A 50 6.52 32.16 5.74
C ILE A 50 5.41 32.85 6.54
N ALA A 51 4.58 32.10 7.26
CA ALA A 51 3.48 32.62 8.07
C ALA A 51 4.01 33.60 9.14
N GLN A 52 5.00 33.16 9.92
CA GLN A 52 5.64 33.98 10.98
C GLN A 52 6.28 35.26 10.44
N GLN A 53 7.04 35.17 9.35
CA GLN A 53 7.73 36.33 8.76
C GLN A 53 6.78 37.41 8.23
N ASN A 54 5.53 37.04 7.92
CA ASN A 54 4.55 37.93 7.30
C ASN A 54 3.32 38.20 8.20
N GLY A 55 3.30 37.71 9.44
CA GLY A 55 2.17 37.89 10.36
C GLY A 55 0.87 37.23 9.85
N LEU A 56 0.98 36.10 9.15
CA LEU A 56 -0.15 35.40 8.55
C LEU A 56 -0.51 34.14 9.35
N PRO A 57 -1.81 33.75 9.38
CA PRO A 57 -2.20 32.51 10.03
C PRO A 57 -1.78 31.28 9.23
N LEU A 58 -1.53 30.17 9.93
CA LEU A 58 -1.08 28.89 9.37
C LEU A 58 -2.18 27.83 9.47
N LEU A 59 -2.35 27.05 8.39
CA LEU A 59 -3.25 25.91 8.32
C LEU A 59 -2.53 24.71 7.73
N ILE A 60 -2.56 23.58 8.45
CA ILE A 60 -2.08 22.27 7.92
C ILE A 60 -3.28 21.50 7.39
N TYR A 61 -3.32 21.28 6.08
CA TYR A 61 -4.39 20.58 5.38
C TYR A 61 -3.92 19.21 4.89
N HIS A 62 -4.68 18.18 5.25
CA HIS A 62 -4.49 16.81 4.78
C HIS A 62 -5.77 16.36 4.06
N GLY A 63 -5.66 16.07 2.77
CA GLY A 63 -6.74 15.56 1.93
C GLY A 63 -6.52 14.10 1.57
N ILE A 64 -7.50 13.24 1.89
CA ILE A 64 -7.60 11.85 1.43
C ILE A 64 -8.73 11.80 0.41
N ASP A 65 -8.53 11.17 -0.74
CA ASP A 65 -9.52 11.11 -1.82
C ASP A 65 -9.81 9.65 -2.21
N GLU A 66 -11.07 9.25 -2.14
CA GLU A 66 -11.52 7.91 -2.54
C GLU A 66 -11.27 7.57 -4.01
N ARG A 67 -11.03 8.58 -4.86
CA ARG A 67 -10.72 8.45 -6.29
C ARG A 67 -9.24 8.27 -6.58
N TYR A 68 -8.39 8.24 -5.55
CA TYR A 68 -6.97 7.98 -5.74
C TYR A 68 -6.76 6.59 -6.36
N PRO A 69 -5.89 6.42 -7.35
CA PRO A 69 -5.68 5.13 -7.99
C PRO A 69 -5.37 4.02 -6.98
N HIS A 70 -6.07 2.89 -7.09
CA HIS A 70 -6.00 1.76 -6.15
C HIS A 70 -6.38 2.12 -4.70
N ALA A 71 -7.29 3.10 -4.53
CA ALA A 71 -7.86 3.41 -3.23
C ALA A 71 -8.49 2.16 -2.61
N SER A 72 -8.05 1.82 -1.41
CA SER A 72 -8.47 0.61 -0.72
C SER A 72 -8.59 0.81 0.77
N LEU A 73 -9.26 -0.11 1.43
CA LEU A 73 -9.40 -0.10 2.88
C LEU A 73 -8.03 -0.09 3.57
N ARG A 74 -7.04 -0.82 3.03
CA ARG A 74 -5.65 -0.86 3.52
C ARG A 74 -5.01 0.53 3.57
N HIS A 75 -5.00 1.22 2.43
CA HIS A 75 -4.34 2.51 2.30
C HIS A 75 -5.08 3.61 3.05
N HIS A 76 -6.43 3.64 2.97
CA HIS A 76 -7.24 4.63 3.67
C HIS A 76 -7.16 4.48 5.19
N ASN A 77 -7.23 3.24 5.70
CA ASN A 77 -7.05 2.99 7.13
C ASN A 77 -5.66 3.44 7.63
N MET A 78 -4.59 3.16 6.85
CA MET A 78 -3.23 3.59 7.16
C MET A 78 -3.11 5.12 7.27
N LEU A 79 -3.76 5.85 6.37
CA LEU A 79 -3.77 7.31 6.36
C LEU A 79 -4.62 7.89 7.50
N LEU A 80 -5.76 7.27 7.83
CA LEU A 80 -6.57 7.69 8.97
C LEU A 80 -5.86 7.44 10.32
N GLU A 81 -5.15 6.33 10.46
CA GLU A 81 -4.29 6.10 11.64
C GLU A 81 -3.19 7.16 11.76
N ALA A 82 -2.58 7.55 10.64
CA ALA A 82 -1.61 8.63 10.63
C ALA A 82 -2.22 10.00 11.00
N ALA A 83 -3.47 10.24 10.63
CA ALA A 83 -4.17 11.48 10.99
C ALA A 83 -4.35 11.64 12.51
N ILE A 84 -4.45 10.55 13.27
CA ILE A 84 -4.48 10.58 14.75
C ILE A 84 -3.18 11.18 15.30
N ASP A 85 -2.02 10.66 14.85
CA ASP A 85 -0.72 11.15 15.27
C ASP A 85 -0.47 12.59 14.80
N MET A 86 -0.90 12.93 13.59
CA MET A 86 -0.81 14.29 13.04
C MET A 86 -1.60 15.30 13.87
N ASP A 87 -2.85 14.99 14.22
CA ASP A 87 -3.70 15.85 15.02
C ASP A 87 -3.09 16.07 16.42
N GLU A 88 -2.66 14.99 17.08
CA GLU A 88 -2.02 15.05 18.39
C GLU A 88 -0.72 15.87 18.36
N ASN A 89 0.17 15.60 17.41
CA ASN A 89 1.45 16.28 17.31
C ASN A 89 1.30 17.73 16.85
N CYS A 90 0.37 18.03 15.95
CA CYS A 90 0.07 19.42 15.56
C CYS A 90 -0.44 20.23 16.75
N ARG A 91 -1.40 19.71 17.53
CA ARG A 91 -1.89 20.40 18.74
C ARG A 91 -0.79 20.66 19.77
N LYS A 92 0.09 19.68 19.99
CA LYS A 92 1.25 19.86 20.92
C LYS A 92 2.22 20.94 20.46
N ASN A 93 2.33 21.19 19.16
CA ASN A 93 3.21 22.21 18.59
C ASN A 93 2.48 23.51 18.20
N GLY A 94 1.26 23.74 18.70
CA GLY A 94 0.52 24.96 18.44
C GLY A 94 0.05 25.13 16.99
N LEU A 95 -0.07 24.03 16.21
CA LEU A 95 -0.50 24.01 14.83
C LEU A 95 -1.97 23.62 14.70
N ARG A 96 -2.72 24.26 13.79
CA ARG A 96 -4.05 23.79 13.39
C ARG A 96 -3.92 22.78 12.25
N TYR A 97 -4.34 21.56 12.51
CA TYR A 97 -4.45 20.48 11.52
C TYR A 97 -5.90 20.21 11.18
N VAL A 98 -6.20 19.99 9.89
CA VAL A 98 -7.54 19.64 9.42
C VAL A 98 -7.46 18.49 8.43
N LEU A 99 -8.32 17.50 8.63
CA LEU A 99 -8.45 16.33 7.77
C LEU A 99 -9.70 16.46 6.89
N HIS A 100 -9.52 16.31 5.58
CA HIS A 100 -10.59 16.18 4.61
C HIS A 100 -10.58 14.78 3.99
N LEU A 101 -11.68 14.05 4.14
CA LEU A 101 -11.90 12.78 3.46
C LEU A 101 -12.91 13.03 2.33
N ALA A 102 -12.41 13.14 1.10
CA ALA A 102 -13.22 13.34 -0.09
C ALA A 102 -13.94 12.04 -0.46
N ARG A 103 -15.26 12.03 -0.25
CA ARG A 103 -16.18 10.93 -0.49
C ARG A 103 -17.51 11.46 -0.99
N GLU A 104 -18.45 10.61 -1.33
CA GLU A 104 -19.77 11.06 -1.79
C GLU A 104 -20.40 12.07 -0.82
N GLY A 105 -20.96 13.16 -1.34
CA GLY A 105 -21.45 14.30 -0.54
C GLY A 105 -20.35 15.24 0.00
N HIS A 106 -19.09 14.84 0.04
CA HIS A 106 -17.95 15.59 0.59
C HIS A 106 -16.81 15.78 -0.43
N ARG A 107 -17.13 15.90 -1.74
CA ARG A 107 -16.17 16.08 -2.84
C ARG A 107 -15.97 17.55 -3.24
N GLN A 108 -15.96 18.46 -2.26
CA GLN A 108 -15.71 19.87 -2.52
C GLN A 108 -14.34 20.06 -3.18
N PRO A 109 -14.17 21.00 -4.12
CA PRO A 109 -12.90 21.29 -4.79
C PRO A 109 -11.98 22.13 -3.88
N VAL A 110 -11.61 21.58 -2.72
CA VAL A 110 -10.92 22.29 -1.63
C VAL A 110 -9.64 22.96 -2.07
N LEU A 111 -8.78 22.26 -2.79
CA LEU A 111 -7.51 22.83 -3.27
C LEU A 111 -7.73 23.97 -4.27
N LYS A 112 -8.77 23.89 -5.12
CA LYS A 112 -9.14 24.98 -6.01
C LYS A 112 -9.62 26.21 -5.22
N GLN A 113 -10.35 26.01 -4.14
CA GLN A 113 -10.79 27.10 -3.25
C GLN A 113 -9.60 27.71 -2.52
N PHE A 114 -8.69 26.91 -1.95
CA PHE A 114 -7.45 27.42 -1.36
C PHE A 114 -6.57 28.16 -2.36
N SER A 115 -6.52 27.74 -3.63
CA SER A 115 -5.76 28.46 -4.65
C SER A 115 -6.28 29.89 -4.90
N GLN A 116 -7.53 30.19 -4.50
CA GLN A 116 -8.16 31.50 -4.66
C GLN A 116 -8.16 32.36 -3.39
N THR A 117 -7.96 31.75 -2.21
CA THR A 117 -8.12 32.42 -0.91
C THR A 117 -6.87 32.40 -0.03
N ALA A 118 -5.99 31.41 -0.20
CA ALA A 118 -4.76 31.32 0.58
C ALA A 118 -3.74 32.40 0.15
N SER A 119 -3.02 32.94 1.11
CA SER A 119 -1.90 33.85 0.84
C SER A 119 -0.77 33.17 0.06
N CYS A 120 -0.50 31.92 0.37
CA CYS A 120 0.30 31.00 -0.45
C CYS A 120 -0.03 29.54 -0.10
N ILE A 121 0.39 28.64 -0.96
CA ILE A 121 0.30 27.19 -0.74
C ILE A 121 1.72 26.62 -0.67
N VAL A 122 2.00 25.85 0.38
CA VAL A 122 3.21 25.06 0.54
C VAL A 122 2.81 23.59 0.51
N THR A 123 3.51 22.75 -0.22
CA THR A 123 3.21 21.31 -0.28
C THR A 123 4.47 20.48 -0.26
N ASP A 124 4.36 19.24 0.17
CA ASP A 124 5.45 18.28 0.13
C ASP A 124 5.60 17.68 -1.27
N MET A 125 6.84 17.56 -1.74
CA MET A 125 7.17 17.11 -3.08
C MET A 125 6.98 15.60 -3.23
N PHE A 126 6.16 15.19 -4.21
CA PHE A 126 5.98 13.80 -4.59
C PHE A 126 5.89 13.68 -6.12
N PRO A 127 6.94 13.20 -6.82
CA PRO A 127 7.10 13.38 -8.26
C PRO A 127 6.39 12.29 -9.10
N LEU A 128 5.18 11.88 -8.72
CA LEU A 128 4.37 10.89 -9.44
C LEU A 128 2.94 11.41 -9.69
N PRO A 129 2.30 11.02 -10.79
CA PRO A 129 0.87 11.27 -10.98
C PRO A 129 0.04 10.45 -9.96
N PRO A 130 -1.16 10.91 -9.57
CA PRO A 130 -1.82 12.12 -10.05
C PRO A 130 -1.36 13.41 -9.35
N TRP A 131 -0.44 13.32 -8.37
CA TRP A 131 -0.02 14.48 -7.57
C TRP A 131 0.63 15.58 -8.42
N THR A 132 1.45 15.20 -9.41
CA THR A 132 2.08 16.15 -10.32
C THR A 132 1.07 16.91 -11.18
N GLU A 133 0.03 16.23 -11.65
CA GLU A 133 -1.05 16.81 -12.47
C GLU A 133 -1.93 17.74 -11.64
N TRP A 134 -2.31 17.31 -10.44
CA TRP A 134 -3.10 18.15 -9.53
C TRP A 134 -2.32 19.39 -9.11
N LEU A 135 -1.04 19.23 -8.80
CA LEU A 135 -0.18 20.33 -8.41
C LEU A 135 0.02 21.34 -9.56
N GLN A 136 0.15 20.87 -10.79
CA GLN A 136 0.21 21.72 -11.98
C GLN A 136 -1.07 22.55 -12.12
N THR A 137 -2.24 21.91 -11.97
CA THR A 137 -3.56 22.56 -12.05
C THR A 137 -3.72 23.62 -10.96
N ILE A 138 -3.34 23.31 -9.71
CA ILE A 138 -3.42 24.24 -8.58
C ILE A 138 -2.43 25.40 -8.76
N SER A 139 -1.20 25.12 -9.18
CA SER A 139 -0.17 26.12 -9.42
C SER A 139 -0.58 27.13 -10.50
N ALA A 140 -1.22 26.66 -11.58
CA ALA A 140 -1.71 27.52 -12.66
C ALA A 140 -2.91 28.40 -12.25
N SER A 141 -3.72 27.95 -11.29
CA SER A 141 -4.93 28.67 -10.84
C SER A 141 -4.72 29.52 -9.58
N SER A 142 -3.62 29.37 -8.88
CA SER A 142 -3.36 30.03 -7.60
C SER A 142 -3.15 31.53 -7.77
N LYS A 143 -3.75 32.33 -6.88
CA LYS A 143 -3.53 33.77 -6.78
C LYS A 143 -2.29 34.16 -5.99
N GLY A 144 -1.81 33.27 -5.13
CA GLY A 144 -0.57 33.40 -4.38
C GLY A 144 0.52 32.45 -4.86
N PRO A 145 1.74 32.56 -4.32
CA PRO A 145 2.83 31.64 -4.62
C PRO A 145 2.49 30.19 -4.22
N VAL A 146 3.00 29.23 -5.01
CA VAL A 146 2.92 27.81 -4.71
C VAL A 146 4.33 27.26 -4.58
N PHE A 147 4.65 26.71 -3.40
CA PHE A 147 5.95 26.11 -3.08
C PHE A 147 5.83 24.60 -2.94
N ASP A 148 6.78 23.91 -3.56
CA ASP A 148 6.93 22.45 -3.49
C ASP A 148 8.23 22.12 -2.75
N VAL A 149 8.15 21.31 -1.68
CA VAL A 149 9.23 21.12 -0.72
C VAL A 149 9.60 19.65 -0.59
N ASP A 150 10.86 19.30 -0.84
CA ASP A 150 11.33 17.91 -0.67
C ASP A 150 11.43 17.51 0.80
N CYS A 151 10.54 16.61 1.21
CA CYS A 151 10.47 16.02 2.55
C CYS A 151 11.05 14.59 2.62
N HIS A 152 11.56 14.05 1.51
CA HIS A 152 11.83 12.64 1.32
C HIS A 152 13.30 12.28 1.09
N CYS A 153 14.13 13.23 0.69
CA CYS A 153 15.54 12.97 0.37
C CYS A 153 16.50 13.75 1.29
N VAL A 154 17.57 13.09 1.70
CA VAL A 154 18.68 13.75 2.42
C VAL A 154 19.41 14.70 1.49
N VAL A 155 19.64 14.30 0.24
CA VAL A 155 20.06 15.22 -0.82
C VAL A 155 18.80 15.71 -1.53
N PRO A 156 18.40 16.99 -1.36
CA PRO A 156 17.16 17.47 -1.94
C PRO A 156 17.09 17.32 -3.47
N MET A 157 15.93 16.89 -3.98
CA MET A 157 15.71 16.74 -5.41
C MET A 157 15.95 18.04 -6.19
N PRO A 158 15.52 19.24 -5.74
CA PRO A 158 15.83 20.48 -6.44
C PRO A 158 17.33 20.79 -6.55
N MET A 159 18.13 20.26 -5.64
CA MET A 159 19.57 20.50 -5.58
C MET A 159 20.38 19.66 -6.58
N PHE A 160 19.96 18.42 -6.81
CA PHE A 160 20.63 17.50 -7.73
C PHE A 160 19.78 17.22 -8.97
N GLY A 161 18.53 16.77 -8.83
CA GLY A 161 17.46 16.70 -9.82
C GLY A 161 17.80 16.05 -11.16
N LYS A 162 18.72 15.07 -11.17
CA LYS A 162 19.23 14.43 -12.40
C LYS A 162 18.99 12.93 -12.35
N SER A 163 18.53 12.40 -13.48
CA SER A 163 18.62 10.98 -13.75
C SER A 163 20.07 10.61 -14.12
N VAL A 164 20.61 9.61 -13.48
CA VAL A 164 21.89 8.98 -13.84
C VAL A 164 21.66 7.47 -14.03
N ASP A 165 22.41 6.89 -14.96
CA ASP A 165 22.20 5.51 -15.44
C ASP A 165 22.62 4.41 -14.45
N ARG A 166 23.26 4.75 -13.32
CA ARG A 166 23.76 3.79 -12.33
C ARG A 166 23.74 4.35 -10.91
N PRO A 167 23.36 3.55 -9.91
CA PRO A 167 23.39 3.96 -8.51
C PRO A 167 24.77 4.39 -8.01
N TYR A 168 25.86 3.75 -8.47
CA TYR A 168 27.21 4.14 -8.05
C TYR A 168 27.60 5.54 -8.55
N LYS A 169 27.15 5.94 -9.75
CA LYS A 169 27.38 7.31 -10.25
C LYS A 169 26.63 8.33 -9.41
N TYR A 170 25.40 8.00 -8.99
CA TYR A 170 24.66 8.83 -8.04
C TYR A 170 25.38 8.93 -6.70
N ARG A 171 25.87 7.79 -6.17
CA ARG A 171 26.66 7.76 -4.94
C ARG A 171 27.84 8.71 -5.00
N ASP A 172 28.63 8.65 -6.08
CA ASP A 172 29.84 9.45 -6.23
C ASP A 172 29.51 10.94 -6.39
N ALA A 173 28.52 11.28 -7.22
CA ALA A 173 28.09 12.65 -7.45
C ALA A 173 27.54 13.33 -6.19
N THR A 174 26.85 12.58 -5.32
CA THR A 174 26.19 13.11 -4.11
C THR A 174 27.02 12.92 -2.84
N LYS A 175 28.18 12.29 -2.87
CA LYS A 175 29.01 11.93 -1.70
C LYS A 175 29.28 13.11 -0.76
N LYS A 176 29.71 14.26 -1.30
CA LYS A 176 30.01 15.46 -0.51
C LYS A 176 28.75 16.05 0.10
N LEU A 177 27.66 16.08 -0.65
CA LEU A 177 26.36 16.61 -0.21
C LEU A 177 25.78 15.79 0.93
N ARG A 178 25.81 14.45 0.82
CA ARG A 178 25.39 13.53 1.89
C ARG A 178 26.23 13.71 3.15
N LYS A 179 27.57 13.70 3.02
CA LYS A 179 28.46 13.85 4.19
C LYS A 179 28.14 15.11 5.00
N LYS A 180 27.95 16.25 4.32
CA LYS A 180 27.60 17.53 4.97
C LYS A 180 26.30 17.42 5.77
N ARG A 181 25.25 16.78 5.20
CA ARG A 181 23.92 16.69 5.81
C ARG A 181 23.83 15.67 6.95
N LEU A 182 24.59 14.59 6.86
CA LEU A 182 24.66 13.60 7.94
C LEU A 182 25.34 14.12 9.20
N GLN A 183 26.17 15.15 9.07
CA GLN A 183 26.86 15.81 10.19
C GLN A 183 26.09 16.99 10.78
N ALA A 184 25.09 17.51 10.05
CA ALA A 184 24.31 18.65 10.50
C ALA A 184 23.12 18.17 11.36
N SER A 185 22.92 18.79 12.53
CA SER A 185 21.69 18.61 13.29
C SER A 185 20.51 19.23 12.55
N TRP A 186 19.32 18.66 12.71
CA TRP A 186 18.10 19.30 12.25
C TRP A 186 17.61 20.27 13.33
N PRO A 187 17.28 21.51 12.99
CA PRO A 187 16.75 22.48 13.96
C PRO A 187 15.43 22.00 14.57
N VAL A 188 15.19 22.33 15.81
CA VAL A 188 13.89 22.07 16.44
C VAL A 188 12.85 23.02 15.84
N LEU A 189 11.68 22.50 15.53
CA LEU A 189 10.56 23.30 15.06
C LEU A 189 10.11 24.26 16.18
N ASP A 190 10.21 25.56 15.94
CA ASP A 190 9.68 26.62 16.80
C ASP A 190 8.62 27.40 16.01
N VAL A 191 7.35 27.14 16.29
CA VAL A 191 6.24 27.74 15.56
C VAL A 191 5.70 28.93 16.35
N GLN A 192 5.85 30.13 15.80
CA GLN A 192 5.33 31.37 16.35
C GLN A 192 4.17 31.92 15.50
N ALA A 193 3.73 31.20 14.45
CA ALA A 193 2.64 31.60 13.59
C ALA A 193 1.28 31.37 14.27
N GLU A 194 0.35 32.33 14.07
CA GLU A 194 -1.02 32.18 14.54
C GLU A 194 -1.72 31.03 13.80
N GLN A 195 -2.63 30.35 14.50
CA GLN A 195 -3.48 29.33 13.87
C GLN A 195 -4.58 29.99 13.04
N TYR A 196 -4.84 29.48 11.87
CA TYR A 196 -6.00 29.90 11.08
C TYR A 196 -7.31 29.48 11.75
N VAL A 197 -8.14 30.42 12.16
CA VAL A 197 -9.43 30.17 12.83
C VAL A 197 -10.64 30.48 11.94
N GLY A 198 -10.40 30.90 10.68
CA GLY A 198 -11.47 31.21 9.73
C GLY A 198 -12.24 29.98 9.25
N GLU A 199 -13.26 30.25 8.43
CA GLU A 199 -14.09 29.20 7.80
C GLU A 199 -13.27 28.32 6.86
N LEU A 200 -13.60 27.03 6.85
CA LEU A 200 -13.02 26.06 5.94
C LEU A 200 -13.98 25.83 4.76
N PRO A 201 -13.45 25.62 3.54
CA PRO A 201 -14.27 25.35 2.36
C PRO A 201 -14.81 23.91 2.33
N PHE A 202 -14.77 23.19 3.44
CA PHE A 202 -15.26 21.82 3.59
C PHE A 202 -15.54 21.55 5.07
N GLU A 203 -16.29 20.50 5.34
CA GLU A 203 -16.48 19.97 6.68
C GLU A 203 -15.30 19.06 7.06
N PRO A 204 -14.47 19.43 8.04
CA PRO A 204 -13.35 18.59 8.47
C PRO A 204 -13.84 17.34 9.19
N VAL A 205 -13.13 16.23 9.01
CA VAL A 205 -13.41 14.99 9.74
C VAL A 205 -13.12 15.21 11.23
N ASP A 206 -14.08 14.88 12.07
CA ASP A 206 -13.90 14.83 13.53
C ASP A 206 -13.07 13.60 13.91
N ILE A 207 -11.76 13.82 14.09
CA ILE A 207 -10.81 12.75 14.37
C ILE A 207 -11.11 12.06 15.69
N ALA A 208 -11.49 12.83 16.69
CA ALA A 208 -11.76 12.31 18.05
C ALA A 208 -12.94 11.32 18.05
N ASN A 209 -14.01 11.65 17.34
CA ASN A 209 -15.24 10.86 17.35
C ASN A 209 -15.34 9.86 16.19
N ARG A 210 -14.63 10.09 15.06
CA ARG A 210 -14.82 9.29 13.84
C ARG A 210 -13.60 8.47 13.42
N VAL A 211 -12.40 8.70 14.03
CA VAL A 211 -11.17 8.07 13.57
C VAL A 211 -10.45 7.28 14.65
N ILE A 212 -10.45 7.75 15.89
CA ILE A 212 -9.70 7.10 16.99
C ILE A 212 -10.25 5.70 17.26
N ASP A 213 -11.56 5.58 17.44
CA ASP A 213 -12.19 4.28 17.64
C ASP A 213 -12.19 3.48 16.31
N PRO A 214 -11.72 2.22 16.32
CA PRO A 214 -11.69 1.39 15.11
C PRO A 214 -13.06 1.13 14.48
N ASN A 215 -14.14 1.02 15.27
CA ASN A 215 -15.50 0.76 14.77
C ASN A 215 -16.07 2.02 14.11
N GLU A 216 -15.82 3.19 14.69
CA GLU A 216 -16.19 4.47 14.07
C GLU A 216 -15.38 4.71 12.79
N ARG A 217 -14.10 4.36 12.80
CA ARG A 217 -13.23 4.49 11.64
C ARG A 217 -13.67 3.59 10.47
N ILE A 218 -14.03 2.32 10.72
CA ILE A 218 -14.56 1.47 9.64
C ILE A 218 -15.92 1.99 9.14
N SER A 219 -16.76 2.53 10.02
CA SER A 219 -18.02 3.15 9.64
C SER A 219 -17.79 4.37 8.74
N LEU A 220 -16.80 5.21 9.03
CA LEU A 220 -16.40 6.32 8.18
C LEU A 220 -15.87 5.85 6.82
N LEU A 221 -15.07 4.79 6.80
CA LEU A 221 -14.51 4.24 5.56
C LEU A 221 -15.56 3.59 4.67
N GLN A 222 -16.67 3.08 5.23
CA GLN A 222 -17.81 2.56 4.45
C GLN A 222 -18.54 3.63 3.64
N GLU A 223 -18.40 4.90 4.02
CA GLU A 223 -18.93 6.03 3.24
C GLU A 223 -18.11 6.29 1.96
N CYS A 224 -16.94 5.67 1.83
CA CYS A 224 -16.03 5.84 0.71
C CYS A 224 -16.22 4.76 -0.36
N ASN A 225 -16.01 5.15 -1.62
CA ASN A 225 -16.01 4.25 -2.76
C ASN A 225 -14.61 3.65 -2.99
N ILE A 226 -14.13 2.84 -2.05
CA ILE A 226 -12.80 2.20 -2.05
C ILE A 226 -12.93 0.69 -2.03
N ASP A 227 -11.85 -0.03 -2.37
CA ASP A 227 -11.83 -1.50 -2.36
C ASP A 227 -11.72 -2.05 -0.92
N PRO A 228 -12.79 -2.62 -0.34
CA PRO A 228 -12.77 -3.18 1.01
C PRO A 228 -12.13 -4.57 1.07
N THR A 229 -11.86 -5.23 -0.06
CA THR A 229 -11.26 -6.58 -0.11
C THR A 229 -9.75 -6.56 0.11
N VAL A 230 -9.10 -5.41 -0.10
CA VAL A 230 -7.70 -5.19 0.27
C VAL A 230 -7.65 -4.75 1.73
N LEU A 231 -7.67 -5.73 2.63
CA LEU A 231 -7.78 -5.52 4.07
C LEU A 231 -6.53 -4.83 4.68
N PRO A 232 -6.66 -4.14 5.81
CA PRO A 232 -5.54 -3.57 6.54
C PRO A 232 -4.50 -4.62 6.94
N ILE A 233 -3.28 -4.19 7.17
CA ILE A 233 -2.21 -5.04 7.69
C ILE A 233 -2.18 -4.89 9.21
N TRP A 234 -2.65 -5.91 9.93
CA TRP A 234 -2.93 -5.82 11.35
C TRP A 234 -1.70 -5.66 12.25
N ASP A 235 -0.50 -6.08 11.79
CA ASP A 235 0.77 -5.89 12.49
C ASP A 235 1.55 -4.64 12.06
N VAL A 236 0.91 -3.76 11.24
CA VAL A 236 1.51 -2.50 10.76
C VAL A 236 0.52 -1.36 10.93
N ARG A 237 0.86 -0.40 11.77
CA ARG A 237 0.04 0.80 12.01
C ARG A 237 0.60 2.01 11.28
N GLY A 238 -0.31 2.90 10.84
CA GLY A 238 0.03 4.20 10.31
C GLY A 238 0.51 5.19 11.38
N GLY A 239 1.23 6.21 10.94
CA GLY A 239 1.61 7.34 11.76
C GLY A 239 3.05 7.36 12.26
N GLU A 240 3.45 8.52 12.75
CA GLU A 240 4.81 8.83 13.16
C GLU A 240 5.26 8.02 14.38
N LYS A 241 4.37 7.85 15.35
CA LYS A 241 4.67 7.13 16.60
C LYS A 241 5.01 5.65 16.33
N ALA A 242 4.19 4.97 15.54
CA ALA A 242 4.44 3.57 15.17
C ALA A 242 5.72 3.41 14.34
N ALA A 243 5.97 4.33 13.41
CA ALA A 243 7.18 4.32 12.59
C ALA A 243 8.45 4.54 13.42
N LEU A 244 8.43 5.46 14.38
CA LEU A 244 9.55 5.69 15.31
C LEU A 244 9.82 4.48 16.21
N GLN A 245 8.80 3.85 16.75
CA GLN A 245 8.94 2.62 17.55
C GLN A 245 9.58 1.49 16.74
N LYS A 246 9.13 1.32 15.48
CA LYS A 246 9.67 0.31 14.58
C LYS A 246 11.13 0.59 14.19
N TRP A 247 11.47 1.86 13.95
CA TRP A 247 12.84 2.29 13.73
C TRP A 247 13.72 2.01 14.95
N GLN A 248 13.30 2.41 16.14
CA GLN A 248 14.05 2.19 17.38
C GLN A 248 14.32 0.71 17.62
N LYS A 249 13.29 -0.15 17.45
CA LYS A 249 13.45 -1.60 17.57
C LYS A 249 14.48 -2.16 16.59
N PHE A 250 14.48 -1.69 15.34
CA PHE A 250 15.45 -2.12 14.34
C PHE A 250 16.85 -1.55 14.63
N PHE A 251 16.93 -0.29 15.02
CA PHE A 251 18.19 0.37 15.41
C PHE A 251 18.92 -0.41 16.51
N ASP A 252 18.20 -0.79 17.58
CA ASP A 252 18.76 -1.49 18.73
C ASP A 252 19.15 -2.95 18.42
N LYS A 253 18.34 -3.66 17.65
CA LYS A 253 18.44 -5.13 17.51
C LYS A 253 18.82 -5.61 16.12
N GLY A 254 18.55 -4.85 15.07
CA GLY A 254 18.70 -5.28 13.66
C GLY A 254 19.90 -4.67 12.96
N LEU A 255 20.17 -3.38 13.21
CA LEU A 255 21.11 -2.59 12.42
C LEU A 255 22.53 -3.17 12.42
N ASN A 256 23.06 -3.61 13.56
CA ASN A 256 24.40 -4.18 13.67
C ASN A 256 24.62 -5.45 12.81
N GLY A 257 23.57 -6.22 12.57
CA GLY A 257 23.61 -7.44 11.75
C GLY A 257 23.23 -7.23 10.29
N TYR A 258 22.80 -6.04 9.91
CA TYR A 258 22.14 -5.76 8.65
C TYR A 258 22.94 -6.19 7.40
N ALA A 259 24.21 -5.83 7.30
CA ALA A 259 25.02 -6.14 6.12
C ALA A 259 25.06 -7.64 5.78
N ARG A 260 25.05 -8.50 6.80
CA ARG A 260 25.09 -9.97 6.65
C ARG A 260 23.71 -10.56 6.42
N ARG A 261 22.66 -10.01 7.08
CA ARG A 261 21.33 -10.61 7.15
C ARG A 261 20.37 -10.13 6.06
N ARG A 262 20.57 -8.92 5.53
CA ARG A 262 19.64 -8.21 4.65
C ARG A 262 19.22 -8.95 3.36
N ASN A 263 20.00 -9.90 2.90
CA ASN A 263 19.67 -10.67 1.69
C ASN A 263 18.94 -11.98 1.97
N ASN A 264 18.77 -12.36 3.24
CA ASN A 264 18.06 -13.55 3.63
C ASN A 264 16.58 -13.21 3.88
N ALA A 265 15.70 -13.51 2.94
CA ALA A 265 14.26 -13.25 3.06
C ALA A 265 13.57 -14.11 4.13
N ALA A 266 14.14 -15.27 4.47
CA ALA A 266 13.65 -16.10 5.56
C ALA A 266 13.97 -15.53 6.96
N ASP A 267 14.77 -14.45 7.03
CA ASP A 267 15.07 -13.73 8.28
C ASP A 267 14.25 -12.43 8.35
N SER A 268 13.04 -12.51 8.86
CA SER A 268 12.10 -11.39 8.99
C SER A 268 12.61 -10.22 9.84
N THR A 269 13.65 -10.45 10.66
CA THR A 269 14.28 -9.43 11.53
C THR A 269 15.59 -8.89 10.94
N GLY A 270 16.00 -9.38 9.78
CA GLY A 270 17.22 -8.96 9.08
C GLY A 270 17.11 -7.63 8.35
N VAL A 271 15.89 -7.09 8.21
CA VAL A 271 15.58 -5.82 7.53
C VAL A 271 14.67 -4.96 8.40
N SER A 272 14.64 -3.65 8.12
CA SER A 272 13.88 -2.69 8.93
C SER A 272 12.36 -2.72 8.72
N ARG A 273 11.91 -3.16 7.54
CA ARG A 273 10.50 -3.14 7.11
C ARG A 273 9.86 -1.75 7.25
N LEU A 274 10.61 -0.68 6.91
CA LEU A 274 10.20 0.72 7.05
C LEU A 274 9.84 1.39 5.72
N SER A 275 9.76 0.64 4.61
CA SER A 275 9.49 1.22 3.29
C SER A 275 8.18 2.00 3.24
N HIS A 276 7.10 1.48 3.85
CA HIS A 276 5.83 2.19 4.00
C HIS A 276 5.97 3.48 4.83
N ALA A 277 6.78 3.47 5.89
CA ALA A 277 6.97 4.64 6.73
C ALA A 277 7.71 5.77 5.99
N PHE A 278 8.60 5.42 5.05
CA PHE A 278 9.24 6.39 4.16
C PHE A 278 8.33 6.81 3.00
N HIS A 279 7.49 5.92 2.50
CA HIS A 279 6.51 6.22 1.44
C HIS A 279 5.50 7.27 1.89
N TYR A 280 4.82 7.03 3.01
CA TYR A 280 3.86 7.98 3.59
C TYR A 280 4.52 9.09 4.40
N GLY A 281 5.86 9.10 4.47
CA GLY A 281 6.61 10.10 5.21
C GLY A 281 6.33 10.15 6.71
N PHE A 282 5.87 9.05 7.32
CA PHE A 282 5.69 8.92 8.77
C PHE A 282 7.02 9.06 9.54
N LEU A 283 8.14 8.78 8.87
CA LEU A 283 9.48 8.82 9.44
C LEU A 283 10.40 9.69 8.59
N SER A 284 11.12 10.61 9.24
CA SER A 284 12.11 11.45 8.57
C SER A 284 13.30 10.62 8.09
N PRO A 285 13.57 10.54 6.76
CA PRO A 285 14.77 9.87 6.27
C PRO A 285 16.05 10.61 6.70
N MET A 286 15.98 11.92 6.94
CA MET A 286 17.11 12.72 7.46
C MET A 286 17.48 12.28 8.88
N ARG A 287 16.50 12.06 9.75
CA ARG A 287 16.70 11.55 11.12
C ARG A 287 17.31 10.15 11.11
N VAL A 288 16.68 9.22 10.39
CA VAL A 288 17.16 7.85 10.31
C VAL A 288 18.60 7.78 9.77
N ALA A 289 18.89 8.58 8.74
CA ALA A 289 20.23 8.63 8.16
C ALA A 289 21.29 9.15 9.13
N ARG A 290 20.99 10.21 9.89
CA ARG A 290 21.93 10.75 10.89
C ARG A 290 22.15 9.78 12.06
N GLU A 291 21.08 9.19 12.58
CA GLU A 291 21.16 8.21 13.66
C GLU A 291 21.96 6.97 13.23
N ALA A 292 21.70 6.42 12.03
CA ALA A 292 22.46 5.31 11.49
C ALA A 292 23.94 5.67 11.24
N ALA A 293 24.22 6.87 10.73
CA ALA A 293 25.59 7.33 10.48
C ALA A 293 26.40 7.47 11.79
N ALA A 294 25.75 7.86 12.88
CA ALA A 294 26.38 7.99 14.18
C ALA A 294 26.89 6.65 14.77
N VAL A 295 26.34 5.51 14.31
CA VAL A 295 26.78 4.17 14.75
C VAL A 295 28.16 3.81 14.24
N GLY A 296 28.55 4.23 13.02
CA GLY A 296 29.89 4.08 12.46
C GLY A 296 30.32 2.62 12.16
N THR A 297 29.37 1.69 11.95
CA THR A 297 29.67 0.29 11.64
C THR A 297 29.45 -0.03 10.16
N LYS A 298 30.12 -1.08 9.65
CA LYS A 298 29.91 -1.57 8.28
C LYS A 298 28.45 -1.92 7.97
N SER A 299 27.69 -2.37 8.95
CA SER A 299 26.26 -2.65 8.80
C SER A 299 25.42 -1.37 8.67
N ALA A 300 25.74 -0.35 9.47
CA ALA A 300 25.12 0.98 9.35
C ALA A 300 25.47 1.64 8.01
N ASP A 301 26.72 1.57 7.57
CA ASP A 301 27.14 2.05 6.25
C ASP A 301 26.38 1.36 5.12
N LYS A 302 26.16 0.04 5.24
CA LYS A 302 25.37 -0.71 4.25
C LYS A 302 23.89 -0.33 4.27
N TYR A 303 23.32 -0.05 5.44
CA TYR A 303 21.95 0.46 5.57
C TYR A 303 21.82 1.85 4.94
N LEU A 304 22.77 2.72 5.18
CA LEU A 304 22.84 4.05 4.56
C LEU A 304 23.00 3.97 3.04
N ASP A 305 23.73 2.98 2.52
CA ASP A 305 23.84 2.76 1.09
C ASP A 305 22.48 2.42 0.45
N GLU A 306 21.66 1.59 1.10
CA GLU A 306 20.30 1.29 0.63
C GLU A 306 19.37 2.52 0.72
N LEU A 307 19.42 3.26 1.83
CA LEU A 307 18.56 4.41 2.05
C LEU A 307 18.94 5.62 1.19
N LEU A 308 20.23 5.98 1.14
CA LEU A 308 20.73 7.22 0.54
C LEU A 308 21.27 7.08 -0.87
N VAL A 309 21.46 5.85 -1.36
CA VAL A 309 21.92 5.63 -2.73
C VAL A 309 20.83 4.98 -3.55
N PHE A 310 20.38 3.77 -3.19
CA PHE A 310 19.40 3.08 -4.02
C PHE A 310 18.02 3.75 -3.97
N ARG A 311 17.53 4.10 -2.78
CA ARG A 311 16.23 4.78 -2.67
C ARG A 311 16.27 6.19 -3.25
N GLU A 312 17.22 7.04 -2.85
CA GLU A 312 17.23 8.44 -3.33
C GLU A 312 17.57 8.53 -4.82
N HIS A 313 18.41 7.64 -5.37
CA HIS A 313 18.63 7.58 -6.81
C HIS A 313 17.32 7.38 -7.59
N ALA A 314 16.44 6.49 -7.09
CA ALA A 314 15.13 6.28 -7.69
C ALA A 314 14.26 7.54 -7.63
N TRP A 315 14.23 8.23 -6.48
CA TRP A 315 13.48 9.49 -6.33
C TRP A 315 13.98 10.57 -7.28
N HIS A 316 15.29 10.76 -7.38
CA HIS A 316 15.88 11.72 -8.33
C HIS A 316 15.64 11.36 -9.80
N HIS A 317 15.63 10.06 -10.13
CA HIS A 317 15.29 9.59 -11.46
C HIS A 317 13.85 9.95 -11.82
N ILE A 318 12.89 9.58 -10.98
CA ILE A 318 11.46 9.86 -11.19
C ILE A 318 11.21 11.37 -11.25
N TYR A 319 11.87 12.17 -10.42
CA TYR A 319 11.78 13.63 -10.48
C TYR A 319 12.27 14.21 -11.81
N ALA A 320 13.25 13.57 -12.46
CA ALA A 320 13.88 14.05 -13.68
C ALA A 320 13.22 13.58 -14.98
N VAL A 321 12.34 12.56 -14.93
CA VAL A 321 11.68 12.01 -16.12
C VAL A 321 10.25 12.53 -16.25
N PRO A 322 9.78 12.90 -17.47
CA PRO A 322 8.45 13.49 -17.63
C PRO A 322 7.31 12.48 -17.46
N GLU A 323 7.52 11.23 -17.85
CA GLU A 323 6.52 10.15 -17.84
C GLU A 323 7.03 8.98 -17.01
N PRO A 324 6.89 9.00 -15.67
CA PRO A 324 7.51 8.04 -14.76
C PRO A 324 7.21 6.57 -15.03
N TYR A 325 6.03 6.25 -15.54
CA TYR A 325 5.59 4.87 -15.82
C TYR A 325 5.90 4.40 -17.24
N ALA A 326 6.37 5.28 -18.12
CA ALA A 326 6.52 4.96 -19.53
C ALA A 326 7.64 3.94 -19.81
N PRO A 327 7.42 2.95 -20.68
CA PRO A 327 8.46 2.04 -21.17
C PRO A 327 9.64 2.76 -21.85
N SER A 328 9.42 3.99 -22.32
CA SER A 328 10.46 4.85 -22.92
C SER A 328 11.61 5.16 -21.97
N ASN A 329 11.42 5.07 -20.66
CA ASN A 329 12.46 5.25 -19.65
C ASN A 329 13.50 4.12 -19.63
N LEU A 330 13.18 2.96 -20.18
CA LEU A 330 14.14 1.88 -20.31
C LEU A 330 15.28 2.29 -21.26
N PRO A 331 16.53 1.87 -20.99
CA PRO A 331 17.65 2.18 -21.87
C PRO A 331 17.48 1.51 -23.25
N ASP A 332 18.03 2.12 -24.30
CA ASP A 332 17.83 1.68 -25.68
C ASP A 332 18.23 0.21 -25.91
N TRP A 333 19.31 -0.23 -25.27
CA TRP A 333 19.75 -1.64 -25.36
C TRP A 333 18.68 -2.60 -24.78
N ALA A 334 17.96 -2.22 -23.73
CA ALA A 334 16.91 -3.05 -23.14
C ALA A 334 15.65 -3.05 -24.02
N LYS A 335 15.24 -1.87 -24.52
CA LYS A 335 14.13 -1.77 -25.48
C LYS A 335 14.39 -2.57 -26.74
N GLN A 336 15.62 -2.54 -27.25
CA GLN A 336 16.01 -3.34 -28.42
C GLN A 336 15.97 -4.84 -28.10
N SER A 337 16.52 -5.24 -26.96
CA SER A 337 16.47 -6.63 -26.50
C SER A 337 15.03 -7.18 -26.43
N TRP A 338 14.09 -6.39 -25.89
CA TRP A 338 12.68 -6.78 -25.81
C TRP A 338 12.02 -6.90 -27.21
N ARG A 339 12.39 -6.04 -28.16
CA ARG A 339 11.92 -6.17 -29.55
C ARG A 339 12.48 -7.42 -30.23
N ASP A 340 13.76 -7.70 -30.02
CA ASP A 340 14.45 -8.83 -30.64
C ASP A 340 13.90 -10.19 -30.15
N THR A 341 13.33 -10.24 -28.93
CA THR A 341 12.77 -11.46 -28.33
C THR A 341 11.23 -11.45 -28.24
N SER A 342 10.55 -10.51 -28.92
CA SER A 342 9.09 -10.39 -28.86
C SER A 342 8.37 -11.66 -29.28
N ASP A 343 8.89 -12.32 -30.31
CA ASP A 343 8.27 -13.50 -30.92
C ASP A 343 8.76 -14.83 -30.30
N ASP A 344 9.64 -14.75 -29.30
CA ASP A 344 10.10 -15.94 -28.61
C ASP A 344 8.93 -16.63 -27.86
N PRO A 345 8.83 -17.97 -27.95
CA PRO A 345 7.77 -18.69 -27.26
C PRO A 345 7.93 -18.58 -25.74
N ARG A 346 6.87 -18.17 -25.05
CA ARG A 346 6.83 -18.15 -23.58
C ARG A 346 6.56 -19.57 -23.07
N PRO A 347 7.33 -20.05 -22.10
CA PRO A 347 7.15 -21.41 -21.58
C PRO A 347 5.78 -21.60 -20.89
N VAL A 348 5.24 -20.54 -20.30
CA VAL A 348 3.92 -20.48 -19.67
C VAL A 348 3.37 -19.07 -19.84
N LEU A 349 2.10 -18.96 -20.22
CA LEU A 349 1.36 -17.69 -20.16
C LEU A 349 0.40 -17.77 -18.99
N LEU A 350 0.42 -16.76 -18.14
CA LEU A 350 -0.49 -16.62 -17.00
C LEU A 350 -1.44 -15.46 -17.24
N THR A 351 -2.70 -15.67 -16.92
CA THR A 351 -3.70 -14.60 -16.95
C THR A 351 -3.42 -13.59 -15.81
N PRO A 352 -3.91 -12.35 -15.91
CA PRO A 352 -3.82 -11.37 -14.83
C PRO A 352 -4.35 -11.93 -13.51
N ARG A 353 -5.44 -12.69 -13.54
CA ARG A 353 -6.02 -13.36 -12.38
C ARG A 353 -5.09 -14.42 -11.77
N GLN A 354 -4.48 -15.28 -12.59
CA GLN A 354 -3.54 -16.28 -12.10
C GLN A 354 -2.31 -15.63 -11.43
N LEU A 355 -1.86 -14.48 -11.95
CA LEU A 355 -0.80 -13.68 -11.34
C LEU A 355 -1.26 -13.10 -10.00
N GLU A 356 -2.44 -12.50 -9.96
CA GLU A 356 -2.99 -11.89 -8.75
C GLU A 356 -3.19 -12.91 -7.62
N TYR A 357 -3.77 -14.07 -7.92
CA TYR A 357 -4.06 -15.14 -6.95
C TYR A 357 -2.89 -16.11 -6.70
N ALA A 358 -1.69 -15.73 -7.07
CA ALA A 358 -0.49 -16.54 -6.81
C ALA A 358 -0.59 -17.97 -7.36
N ALA A 359 -1.17 -18.15 -8.55
CA ALA A 359 -1.41 -19.44 -9.19
C ALA A 359 -0.36 -19.79 -10.26
N SER A 360 0.91 -19.41 -10.03
CA SER A 360 2.03 -19.80 -10.90
C SER A 360 2.49 -21.23 -10.58
N PRO A 361 3.22 -21.91 -11.50
CA PRO A 361 3.81 -23.22 -11.20
C PRO A 361 5.00 -23.19 -10.24
N PHE A 362 5.35 -22.01 -9.66
CA PHE A 362 6.53 -21.83 -8.82
C PHE A 362 6.16 -21.37 -7.41
N GLU A 363 6.32 -22.25 -6.43
CA GLU A 363 5.97 -22.00 -5.02
C GLU A 363 6.61 -20.71 -4.47
N LEU A 364 7.92 -20.49 -4.69
CA LEU A 364 8.58 -19.28 -4.18
C LEU A 364 7.94 -17.99 -4.74
N TRP A 365 7.56 -17.98 -6.00
CA TRP A 365 6.90 -16.82 -6.60
C TRP A 365 5.50 -16.62 -6.00
N ASN A 366 4.77 -17.70 -5.80
CA ASN A 366 3.44 -17.67 -5.18
C ASN A 366 3.54 -17.13 -3.74
N LEU A 367 4.52 -17.55 -2.96
CA LEU A 367 4.79 -16.97 -1.64
C LEU A 367 5.14 -15.48 -1.69
N CYS A 368 5.87 -15.03 -2.72
CA CYS A 368 6.14 -13.60 -2.92
C CYS A 368 4.85 -12.81 -3.17
N GLN A 369 3.99 -13.29 -4.07
CA GLN A 369 2.70 -12.65 -4.36
C GLN A 369 1.78 -12.67 -3.13
N GLN A 370 1.70 -13.79 -2.42
CA GLN A 370 0.95 -13.88 -1.17
C GLN A 370 1.47 -12.93 -0.09
N SER A 371 2.79 -12.70 -0.02
CA SER A 371 3.37 -11.72 0.90
C SER A 371 2.88 -10.30 0.59
N LEU A 372 2.76 -9.93 -0.69
CA LEU A 372 2.15 -8.65 -1.09
C LEU A 372 0.68 -8.57 -0.69
N VAL A 373 -0.11 -9.58 -1.02
CA VAL A 373 -1.55 -9.59 -0.75
C VAL A 373 -1.84 -9.58 0.75
N ARG A 374 -1.15 -10.40 1.54
CA ARG A 374 -1.42 -10.57 2.99
C ARG A 374 -0.78 -9.50 3.85
N HIS A 375 0.44 -9.09 3.52
CA HIS A 375 1.28 -8.26 4.39
C HIS A 375 1.66 -6.92 3.80
N GLY A 376 1.23 -6.61 2.56
CA GLY A 376 1.57 -5.36 1.90
C GLY A 376 3.07 -5.13 1.74
N GLU A 377 3.87 -6.19 1.81
CA GLU A 377 5.33 -6.12 1.77
C GLU A 377 5.93 -7.19 0.86
N LEU A 378 7.06 -6.87 0.25
CA LEU A 378 7.88 -7.82 -0.47
C LEU A 378 9.35 -7.56 -0.17
N HIS A 379 10.04 -8.57 0.36
CA HIS A 379 11.45 -8.48 0.70
C HIS A 379 12.27 -8.06 -0.52
N ASN A 380 13.15 -7.06 -0.38
CA ASN A 380 13.89 -6.46 -1.51
C ASN A 380 14.62 -7.47 -2.39
N ASN A 381 15.23 -8.50 -1.80
CA ASN A 381 15.91 -9.56 -2.57
C ASN A 381 14.90 -10.39 -3.40
N LEU A 382 13.70 -10.63 -2.88
CA LEU A 382 12.62 -11.36 -3.56
C LEU A 382 11.86 -10.50 -4.56
N ARG A 383 11.77 -9.17 -4.37
CA ARG A 383 11.13 -8.26 -5.32
C ARG A 383 11.70 -8.39 -6.73
N MET A 384 13.03 -8.55 -6.82
CA MET A 384 13.68 -8.80 -8.11
C MET A 384 13.35 -10.17 -8.73
N THR A 385 13.13 -11.20 -7.90
CA THR A 385 12.73 -12.53 -8.38
C THR A 385 11.28 -12.54 -8.83
N TRP A 386 10.41 -11.92 -8.04
CA TRP A 386 9.01 -11.71 -8.36
C TRP A 386 8.84 -10.93 -9.66
N GLY A 387 9.44 -9.74 -9.78
CA GLY A 387 9.26 -8.87 -10.94
C GLY A 387 9.89 -9.39 -12.23
N LYS A 388 11.02 -10.09 -12.16
CA LYS A 388 11.69 -10.67 -13.36
C LYS A 388 11.01 -11.94 -13.89
N ALA A 389 10.00 -12.45 -13.22
CA ALA A 389 9.19 -13.56 -13.71
C ALA A 389 8.11 -13.11 -14.69
N PHE A 390 7.57 -11.89 -14.55
CA PHE A 390 6.49 -11.39 -15.41
C PHE A 390 6.79 -11.46 -16.91
N PRO A 391 7.97 -11.04 -17.41
CA PRO A 391 8.29 -11.16 -18.83
C PRO A 391 8.20 -12.59 -19.38
N LEU A 392 8.44 -13.60 -18.54
CA LEU A 392 8.39 -15.00 -18.94
C LEU A 392 6.94 -15.52 -19.04
N TRP A 393 5.96 -14.82 -18.45
CA TRP A 393 4.59 -15.29 -18.30
C TRP A 393 3.55 -14.35 -18.94
N THR A 394 3.98 -13.21 -19.45
CA THR A 394 3.14 -12.25 -20.18
C THR A 394 3.56 -12.17 -21.64
N GLN A 395 2.64 -11.78 -22.52
CA GLN A 395 2.87 -11.83 -23.96
C GLN A 395 3.87 -10.77 -24.43
N HIS A 396 3.78 -9.54 -23.88
CA HIS A 396 4.53 -8.37 -24.32
C HIS A 396 5.19 -7.62 -23.15
N LEU A 397 6.17 -6.79 -23.46
CA LEU A 397 6.83 -5.92 -22.47
C LEU A 397 5.83 -5.03 -21.74
N GLU A 398 4.92 -4.41 -22.48
CA GLU A 398 3.91 -3.51 -21.94
C GLU A 398 3.02 -4.22 -20.93
N SER A 399 2.50 -5.41 -21.27
CA SER A 399 1.70 -6.23 -20.36
C SER A 399 2.49 -6.64 -19.11
N SER A 400 3.79 -6.94 -19.26
CA SER A 400 4.66 -7.29 -18.14
C SER A 400 4.84 -6.11 -17.18
N LEU A 401 5.10 -4.92 -17.72
CA LEU A 401 5.23 -3.69 -16.91
C LEU A 401 3.90 -3.34 -16.23
N GLU A 402 2.81 -3.37 -16.97
CA GLU A 402 1.47 -3.03 -16.49
C GLU A 402 1.04 -3.96 -15.35
N GLN A 403 1.10 -5.29 -15.56
CA GLN A 403 0.68 -6.26 -14.55
C GLN A 403 1.55 -6.20 -13.28
N SER A 404 2.87 -6.11 -13.43
CA SER A 404 3.76 -6.02 -12.28
C SER A 404 3.60 -4.71 -11.53
N GLN A 405 3.36 -3.58 -12.21
CA GLN A 405 3.10 -2.30 -11.59
C GLN A 405 1.74 -2.29 -10.88
N MET A 406 0.70 -2.78 -11.55
CA MET A 406 -0.67 -2.85 -11.00
C MET A 406 -0.71 -3.66 -9.70
N LEU A 407 -0.15 -4.88 -9.68
CA LEU A 407 -0.12 -5.72 -8.47
C LEU A 407 0.71 -5.09 -7.35
N ASN A 408 1.81 -4.44 -7.70
CA ASN A 408 2.62 -3.70 -6.74
C ASN A 408 1.85 -2.53 -6.13
N ASP A 409 1.18 -1.72 -6.94
CA ASP A 409 0.45 -0.52 -6.50
C ASP A 409 -0.81 -0.85 -5.70
N LYS A 410 -1.48 -1.94 -6.05
CA LYS A 410 -2.71 -2.38 -5.39
C LYS A 410 -2.43 -2.93 -3.99
N TYR A 411 -1.38 -3.72 -3.81
CA TYR A 411 -1.17 -4.50 -2.60
C TYR A 411 -0.05 -4.02 -1.70
N ALA A 412 1.06 -3.51 -2.26
CA ALA A 412 2.19 -3.07 -1.43
C ALA A 412 1.88 -1.75 -0.71
N LEU A 413 2.21 -1.68 0.58
CA LEU A 413 2.09 -0.44 1.35
C LEU A 413 2.99 0.69 0.81
N ASP A 414 4.04 0.34 0.06
CA ASP A 414 4.96 1.26 -0.62
C ASP A 414 4.82 1.19 -2.15
N GLY A 415 3.70 0.70 -2.67
CA GLY A 415 3.52 0.38 -4.10
C GLY A 415 3.79 1.56 -5.02
N ARG A 416 3.27 2.70 -4.68
CA ARG A 416 3.40 3.94 -5.46
C ARG A 416 4.59 4.83 -5.02
N ASP A 417 5.55 4.29 -4.27
CA ASP A 417 6.80 5.01 -3.99
C ASP A 417 7.68 5.10 -5.25
N PRO A 418 8.35 6.22 -5.52
CA PRO A 418 9.31 6.32 -6.63
C PRO A 418 10.31 5.17 -6.69
N SER A 419 10.76 4.66 -5.53
CA SER A 419 11.67 3.50 -5.48
C SER A 419 10.99 2.21 -5.91
N SER A 420 9.70 2.08 -5.69
CA SER A 420 8.91 0.91 -6.07
C SER A 420 8.65 0.89 -7.58
N VAL A 421 8.27 2.04 -8.16
CA VAL A 421 8.11 2.22 -9.61
C VAL A 421 9.43 1.90 -10.34
N VAL A 422 10.53 2.48 -9.89
CA VAL A 422 11.87 2.17 -10.41
C VAL A 422 12.21 0.70 -10.23
N GLY A 423 11.82 0.07 -9.13
CA GLY A 423 12.03 -1.35 -8.86
C GLY A 423 11.38 -2.25 -9.91
N VAL A 424 10.15 -1.92 -10.33
CA VAL A 424 9.45 -2.61 -11.43
C VAL A 424 10.19 -2.42 -12.74
N GLN A 425 10.54 -1.18 -13.11
CA GLN A 425 11.29 -0.91 -14.35
C GLN A 425 12.69 -1.54 -14.34
N TRP A 426 13.33 -1.65 -13.17
CA TRP A 426 14.61 -2.35 -13.03
C TRP A 426 14.52 -3.83 -13.36
N CYS A 427 13.40 -4.45 -13.06
CA CYS A 427 13.16 -5.83 -13.48
C CYS A 427 13.18 -5.98 -15.00
N HIS A 428 12.91 -4.93 -15.76
CA HIS A 428 12.85 -4.87 -17.21
C HIS A 428 14.10 -4.22 -17.86
N GLY A 429 15.13 -3.90 -17.08
CA GLY A 429 16.44 -3.44 -17.60
C GLY A 429 16.87 -2.03 -17.20
N LEU A 430 16.00 -1.23 -16.55
CA LEU A 430 16.38 0.09 -16.05
C LEU A 430 17.58 -0.04 -15.09
N PHE A 431 18.59 0.82 -15.23
CA PHE A 431 19.81 0.85 -14.41
C PHE A 431 20.67 -0.41 -14.46
N ASP A 432 20.33 -1.36 -15.33
CA ASP A 432 21.11 -2.57 -15.54
C ASP A 432 22.01 -2.43 -16.79
N ARG A 433 22.87 -3.38 -17.04
CA ARG A 433 23.66 -3.50 -18.26
C ARG A 433 23.19 -4.68 -19.08
N ALA A 434 23.56 -4.75 -20.33
CA ALA A 434 23.37 -5.96 -21.12
C ALA A 434 24.20 -7.13 -20.57
N PHE A 435 23.59 -8.31 -20.54
CA PHE A 435 24.19 -9.58 -20.12
C PHE A 435 24.22 -10.55 -21.30
N PHE A 436 25.39 -11.05 -21.64
CA PHE A 436 25.56 -11.98 -22.75
C PHE A 436 25.96 -13.38 -22.22
N PRO A 437 25.60 -14.45 -22.94
CA PRO A 437 24.82 -14.46 -24.20
C PRO A 437 23.36 -14.09 -24.01
N SER A 438 22.69 -13.75 -25.14
CA SER A 438 21.24 -13.54 -25.16
C SER A 438 20.50 -14.84 -24.79
N GLU A 439 19.46 -14.74 -23.97
CA GLU A 439 18.63 -15.87 -23.57
C GLU A 439 17.22 -15.73 -24.17
N PRO A 440 16.51 -16.84 -24.44
CA PRO A 440 15.13 -16.77 -24.90
C PRO A 440 14.25 -15.91 -24.00
N VAL A 441 13.33 -15.15 -24.57
CA VAL A 441 12.40 -14.21 -23.95
C VAL A 441 13.08 -13.02 -23.26
N MET A 442 14.10 -13.24 -22.42
CA MET A 442 14.79 -12.19 -21.67
C MET A 442 15.84 -11.43 -22.50
N GLY A 443 16.25 -11.98 -23.62
CA GLY A 443 17.31 -11.40 -24.44
C GLY A 443 18.59 -11.18 -23.64
N VAL A 444 19.10 -9.95 -23.67
CA VAL A 444 20.28 -9.56 -22.87
C VAL A 444 19.88 -8.84 -21.56
N VAL A 445 18.59 -8.82 -21.20
CA VAL A 445 18.16 -8.38 -19.87
C VAL A 445 18.48 -9.46 -18.84
N ARG A 446 19.05 -9.06 -17.73
CA ARG A 446 19.47 -9.99 -16.68
C ARG A 446 18.29 -10.82 -16.17
N LYS A 447 18.35 -12.12 -16.42
CA LYS A 447 17.42 -13.09 -15.86
C LYS A 447 17.64 -13.31 -14.36
N ARG A 448 16.59 -13.61 -13.65
CA ARG A 448 16.66 -14.12 -12.29
C ARG A 448 15.71 -15.30 -12.16
N ASP A 449 16.29 -16.47 -12.23
CA ASP A 449 15.56 -17.73 -12.23
C ASP A 449 14.97 -18.04 -10.86
N VAL A 450 13.66 -18.31 -10.81
CA VAL A 450 12.91 -18.58 -9.58
C VAL A 450 13.38 -19.88 -8.92
N VAL A 451 13.64 -20.92 -9.71
CA VAL A 451 14.06 -22.24 -9.19
C VAL A 451 15.45 -22.14 -8.56
N THR A 452 16.39 -21.50 -9.26
CA THR A 452 17.73 -21.27 -8.73
C THR A 452 17.71 -20.42 -7.45
N HIS A 453 16.78 -19.47 -7.33
CA HIS A 453 16.65 -18.68 -6.09
C HIS A 453 16.04 -19.51 -4.97
N SER A 454 15.01 -20.29 -5.26
CA SER A 454 14.38 -21.21 -4.30
C SER A 454 15.37 -22.18 -3.68
N SER A 455 16.28 -22.77 -4.49
CA SER A 455 17.29 -23.71 -3.99
C SER A 455 18.32 -23.11 -3.01
N ARG A 456 18.40 -21.77 -2.92
CA ARG A 456 19.34 -21.03 -2.04
C ARG A 456 18.67 -20.36 -0.86
N LEU A 457 17.34 -20.40 -0.79
CA LEU A 457 16.53 -19.81 0.27
C LEU A 457 15.91 -20.94 1.11
N ASP A 458 15.88 -20.76 2.40
CA ASP A 458 15.04 -21.57 3.29
C ASP A 458 13.56 -21.19 3.00
N THR A 459 12.99 -21.88 2.01
CA THR A 459 11.64 -21.60 1.48
C THR A 459 10.58 -21.96 2.51
N GLU A 460 10.79 -23.01 3.30
CA GLU A 460 9.89 -23.41 4.39
C GLU A 460 9.77 -22.29 5.44
N ARG A 461 10.90 -21.80 5.93
CA ARG A 461 10.92 -20.70 6.89
C ARG A 461 10.36 -19.41 6.31
N TYR A 462 10.60 -19.12 5.02
CA TYR A 462 9.98 -17.98 4.35
C TYR A 462 8.46 -18.17 4.22
N GLY A 463 8.03 -19.39 3.85
CA GLY A 463 6.62 -19.78 3.82
C GLY A 463 5.94 -19.62 5.17
N ALA A 464 6.56 -20.06 6.26
CA ALA A 464 6.06 -19.84 7.61
C ALA A 464 5.91 -18.35 7.95
N HIS A 465 6.84 -17.50 7.50
CA HIS A 465 6.72 -16.05 7.67
C HIS A 465 5.56 -15.45 6.85
N VAL A 466 5.36 -15.89 5.61
CA VAL A 466 4.27 -15.43 4.74
C VAL A 466 2.91 -15.91 5.26
N ASN A 467 2.86 -17.15 5.76
CA ASN A 467 1.64 -17.76 6.28
C ASN A 467 1.36 -17.41 7.76
N ARG A 468 2.21 -16.56 8.38
CA ARG A 468 1.91 -16.07 9.73
C ARG A 468 0.54 -15.41 9.78
N ASN A 469 -0.16 -15.58 10.87
CA ASN A 469 -1.38 -14.85 11.14
C ASN A 469 -1.03 -13.55 11.91
N PRO A 470 -1.04 -12.37 11.29
CA PRO A 470 -0.70 -11.13 11.96
C PRO A 470 -1.75 -10.72 13.00
N SER A 471 -2.96 -11.24 12.89
CA SER A 471 -4.05 -10.94 13.83
C SER A 471 -3.96 -11.73 15.12
N GLN A 472 -3.19 -12.83 15.16
CA GLN A 472 -3.20 -13.81 16.26
C GLN A 472 -4.60 -14.36 16.59
N ILE A 473 -5.56 -14.22 15.67
CA ILE A 473 -6.89 -14.81 15.78
C ILE A 473 -6.80 -16.20 15.16
N ASP A 474 -6.67 -17.22 16.00
CA ASP A 474 -6.80 -18.60 15.55
C ASP A 474 -8.29 -18.90 15.31
N GLY A 475 -8.65 -19.25 14.08
CA GLY A 475 -10.02 -19.63 13.76
C GLY A 475 -10.17 -20.06 12.31
N ALA A 476 -11.02 -21.03 12.10
CA ALA A 476 -11.56 -21.36 10.79
C ALA A 476 -12.92 -20.69 10.63
N TYR A 477 -13.17 -20.12 9.45
CA TYR A 477 -14.48 -19.61 9.11
C TYR A 477 -15.30 -20.70 8.45
N ILE A 478 -16.52 -20.91 8.94
CA ILE A 478 -17.46 -21.86 8.36
C ILE A 478 -18.45 -21.09 7.51
N LEU A 479 -18.47 -21.38 6.22
CA LEU A 479 -19.36 -20.80 5.24
C LEU A 479 -20.53 -21.75 5.01
N GLN A 480 -21.75 -21.25 5.19
CA GLN A 480 -22.95 -22.08 5.03
C GLN A 480 -23.36 -22.18 3.56
N GLY A 481 -23.16 -23.36 2.99
CA GLY A 481 -23.43 -23.64 1.58
C GLY A 481 -22.42 -22.99 0.62
N ARG A 482 -22.36 -23.52 -0.59
CA ARG A 482 -21.51 -22.98 -1.65
C ARG A 482 -22.37 -22.22 -2.68
N ASN A 483 -22.18 -20.91 -2.76
CA ASN A 483 -22.81 -20.03 -3.74
C ASN A 483 -21.81 -18.93 -4.15
N PRO A 484 -22.09 -18.07 -5.13
CA PRO A 484 -21.16 -17.03 -5.58
C PRO A 484 -20.65 -16.13 -4.46
N ILE A 485 -21.51 -15.78 -3.50
CA ILE A 485 -21.15 -14.86 -2.39
C ILE A 485 -20.26 -15.55 -1.36
N THR A 486 -20.61 -16.76 -0.94
CA THR A 486 -19.78 -17.51 0.02
C THR A 486 -18.44 -17.92 -0.60
N SER A 487 -18.40 -18.19 -1.91
CA SER A 487 -17.15 -18.42 -2.65
C SER A 487 -16.27 -17.16 -2.67
N PHE A 488 -16.85 -16.02 -2.98
CA PHE A 488 -16.15 -14.73 -2.92
C PHE A 488 -15.59 -14.42 -1.52
N VAL A 489 -16.37 -14.64 -0.47
CA VAL A 489 -15.92 -14.44 0.93
C VAL A 489 -14.80 -15.41 1.27
N ALA A 490 -14.88 -16.68 0.84
CA ALA A 490 -13.83 -17.67 1.04
C ALA A 490 -12.52 -17.24 0.38
N ASP A 491 -12.59 -16.70 -0.84
CA ASP A 491 -11.41 -16.19 -1.56
C ASP A 491 -10.76 -15.05 -0.80
N VAL A 492 -11.53 -14.05 -0.36
CA VAL A 492 -10.98 -12.92 0.42
C VAL A 492 -10.36 -13.40 1.74
N LEU A 493 -11.00 -14.33 2.45
CA LEU A 493 -10.45 -14.90 3.68
C LEU A 493 -9.15 -15.66 3.42
N THR A 494 -9.13 -16.51 2.41
CA THR A 494 -7.97 -17.32 2.04
C THR A 494 -6.80 -16.44 1.59
N ASP A 495 -7.05 -15.40 0.81
CA ASP A 495 -6.05 -14.42 0.42
C ASP A 495 -5.41 -13.74 1.62
N GLN A 496 -6.18 -13.50 2.66
CA GLN A 496 -5.68 -12.92 3.92
C GLN A 496 -5.06 -13.96 4.88
N GLY A 497 -5.01 -15.23 4.49
CA GLY A 497 -4.39 -16.31 5.27
C GLY A 497 -5.29 -16.94 6.32
N TYR A 498 -6.61 -16.72 6.26
CA TYR A 498 -7.59 -17.39 7.10
C TYR A 498 -8.07 -18.70 6.48
N SER A 499 -8.38 -19.68 7.30
CA SER A 499 -9.00 -20.92 6.84
C SER A 499 -10.51 -20.73 6.66
N ALA A 500 -11.04 -21.12 5.49
CA ALA A 500 -12.46 -21.09 5.19
C ALA A 500 -12.95 -22.50 4.81
N HIS A 501 -14.01 -22.97 5.44
CA HIS A 501 -14.60 -24.29 5.21
C HIS A 501 -16.08 -24.15 4.84
N PHE A 502 -16.55 -24.93 3.86
CA PHE A 502 -17.96 -24.97 3.49
C PHE A 502 -18.66 -26.08 4.25
N THR A 503 -19.86 -25.81 4.78
CA THR A 503 -20.76 -26.88 5.26
C THR A 503 -21.60 -27.37 4.09
N GLU A 504 -21.78 -28.68 3.98
CA GLU A 504 -22.80 -29.24 3.11
C GLU A 504 -24.18 -28.91 3.70
N THR A 505 -24.91 -28.00 3.09
CA THR A 505 -26.33 -27.83 3.39
C THR A 505 -27.11 -28.73 2.44
N GLY A 506 -27.94 -29.62 3.00
CA GLY A 506 -28.92 -30.35 2.19
C GLY A 506 -29.78 -29.37 1.38
N ASP A 507 -29.95 -29.64 0.09
CA ASP A 507 -30.83 -29.00 -0.89
C ASP A 507 -30.88 -27.44 -0.83
N VAL A 508 -29.84 -26.84 -1.30
CA VAL A 508 -29.99 -25.53 -1.96
C VAL A 508 -30.27 -25.82 -3.43
N SER A 509 -31.52 -25.79 -3.83
CA SER A 509 -31.88 -25.72 -5.23
C SER A 509 -31.25 -24.46 -5.80
N SER A 510 -30.10 -24.63 -6.43
CA SER A 510 -29.33 -23.57 -7.04
C SER A 510 -30.09 -23.02 -8.25
N SER A 511 -30.73 -21.91 -8.10
CA SER A 511 -31.35 -21.18 -9.19
C SER A 511 -30.44 -20.14 -9.81
N THR A 512 -29.14 -20.35 -9.85
CA THR A 512 -28.25 -19.48 -10.63
C THR A 512 -27.23 -20.31 -11.38
N ASP A 513 -27.68 -20.92 -12.45
CA ASP A 513 -26.80 -21.57 -13.42
C ASP A 513 -25.93 -20.61 -14.23
N SER A 514 -26.11 -19.32 -14.10
CA SER A 514 -25.28 -18.29 -14.72
C SER A 514 -25.31 -17.00 -13.92
N ILE A 515 -24.15 -16.34 -13.79
CA ILE A 515 -24.05 -14.98 -13.27
C ILE A 515 -24.67 -14.05 -14.32
N PRO A 516 -25.63 -13.16 -13.98
CA PRO A 516 -26.21 -12.23 -14.94
C PRO A 516 -25.13 -11.33 -15.54
N PRO A 517 -25.09 -11.09 -16.86
CA PRO A 517 -24.12 -10.17 -17.43
C PRO A 517 -24.36 -8.74 -16.93
N LEU A 518 -23.28 -8.01 -16.67
CA LEU A 518 -23.35 -6.58 -16.37
C LEU A 518 -23.65 -5.80 -17.65
N SER A 519 -24.54 -4.81 -17.56
CA SER A 519 -24.81 -3.88 -18.66
C SER A 519 -23.73 -2.77 -18.71
N ASP A 520 -23.62 -2.08 -19.86
CA ASP A 520 -22.74 -0.91 -19.98
C ASP A 520 -23.02 0.17 -18.94
N HIS A 521 -24.27 0.28 -18.50
CA HIS A 521 -24.67 1.20 -17.43
C HIS A 521 -24.13 0.75 -16.07
N ASP A 522 -24.05 -0.54 -15.80
CA ASP A 522 -23.50 -1.09 -14.55
C ASP A 522 -21.99 -0.84 -14.45
N PHE A 523 -21.24 -0.94 -15.56
CA PHE A 523 -19.81 -0.58 -15.61
C PHE A 523 -19.53 0.87 -15.25
N GLN A 524 -20.48 1.78 -15.51
CA GLN A 524 -20.36 3.20 -15.14
C GLN A 524 -20.81 3.47 -13.70
N ARG A 525 -21.72 2.67 -13.18
CA ARG A 525 -22.35 2.84 -11.86
C ARG A 525 -21.52 2.25 -10.74
N TYR A 526 -20.92 1.09 -10.98
CA TYR A 526 -20.20 0.37 -9.93
C TYR A 526 -18.70 0.68 -9.92
N PRO A 527 -18.05 0.63 -8.72
CA PRO A 527 -16.60 0.79 -8.63
C PRO A 527 -15.86 -0.27 -9.43
N THR A 528 -14.73 0.10 -10.01
CA THR A 528 -13.89 -0.80 -10.82
C THR A 528 -13.54 -2.10 -10.09
N TRP A 529 -13.17 -2.02 -8.81
CA TRP A 529 -12.83 -3.19 -8.01
C TRP A 529 -13.99 -4.20 -7.90
N LEU A 530 -15.23 -3.70 -7.80
CA LEU A 530 -16.43 -4.55 -7.68
C LEU A 530 -16.75 -5.22 -9.01
N VAL A 531 -16.63 -4.49 -10.12
CA VAL A 531 -16.78 -5.01 -11.46
C VAL A 531 -15.75 -6.11 -11.74
N GLU A 532 -14.49 -5.88 -11.41
CA GLU A 532 -13.40 -6.86 -11.56
C GLU A 532 -13.69 -8.16 -10.78
N LYS A 533 -14.14 -8.04 -9.53
CA LYS A 533 -14.49 -9.20 -8.70
C LYS A 533 -15.72 -9.94 -9.21
N TYR A 534 -16.71 -9.22 -9.74
CA TYR A 534 -17.90 -9.81 -10.37
C TYR A 534 -17.54 -10.63 -11.61
N LEU A 535 -16.74 -10.06 -12.51
CA LEU A 535 -16.28 -10.75 -13.73
C LEU A 535 -15.41 -11.97 -13.40
N ALA A 536 -14.61 -11.88 -12.35
CA ALA A 536 -13.80 -12.98 -11.87
C ALA A 536 -14.66 -14.19 -11.42
N LEU A 537 -15.78 -13.96 -10.76
CA LEU A 537 -16.72 -15.03 -10.37
C LEU A 537 -17.38 -15.69 -11.58
N ASP A 538 -17.70 -14.92 -12.63
CA ASP A 538 -18.29 -15.45 -13.86
C ASP A 538 -17.32 -16.40 -14.58
N GLU A 539 -16.04 -16.04 -14.69
CA GLU A 539 -15.01 -16.91 -15.25
C GLU A 539 -14.85 -18.23 -14.46
N GLU A 540 -14.89 -18.21 -13.14
CA GLU A 540 -14.79 -19.41 -12.31
C GLU A 540 -15.96 -20.36 -12.53
N MET A 541 -17.15 -19.84 -12.57
CA MET A 541 -18.34 -20.65 -12.80
C MET A 541 -18.32 -21.28 -14.19
N HIS A 542 -17.81 -20.58 -15.20
CA HIS A 542 -17.61 -21.13 -16.55
C HIS A 542 -16.57 -22.26 -16.57
N VAL A 543 -15.45 -22.10 -15.87
CA VAL A 543 -14.40 -23.13 -15.78
C VAL A 543 -14.87 -24.37 -15.01
N GLN A 544 -15.67 -24.20 -13.95
CA GLN A 544 -16.24 -25.34 -13.22
C GLN A 544 -17.26 -26.11 -14.05
N LYS A 545 -18.10 -25.44 -14.84
CA LYS A 545 -19.02 -26.10 -15.78
C LYS A 545 -18.33 -26.93 -16.87
N THR A 546 -17.22 -26.42 -17.42
CA THR A 546 -16.42 -27.15 -18.42
C THR A 546 -15.69 -28.36 -17.86
N ARG A 547 -15.38 -28.37 -16.56
CA ARG A 547 -14.79 -29.52 -15.87
C ARG A 547 -15.80 -30.54 -15.38
N ALA A 548 -17.06 -30.15 -15.18
CA ALA A 548 -18.15 -31.02 -14.74
C ALA A 548 -18.87 -31.74 -15.88
N ALA A 549 -18.51 -31.53 -17.16
CA ALA A 549 -19.01 -32.34 -18.26
C ALA A 549 -18.50 -33.77 -18.14
N PRO A 550 -19.38 -34.81 -18.15
CA PRO A 550 -18.99 -36.16 -17.79
C PRO A 550 -18.08 -36.77 -18.87
N SER A 551 -16.82 -37.01 -18.50
CA SER A 551 -16.02 -38.02 -19.15
C SER A 551 -16.45 -39.37 -18.58
N HIS A 552 -17.16 -40.16 -19.39
CA HIS A 552 -17.36 -41.57 -19.09
C HIS A 552 -16.01 -42.28 -19.03
N VAL A 553 -15.57 -42.66 -17.86
CA VAL A 553 -14.63 -43.76 -17.64
C VAL A 553 -15.01 -44.42 -16.31
N SER A 554 -15.14 -45.73 -16.45
CA SER A 554 -15.56 -46.77 -15.53
C SER A 554 -14.79 -46.90 -14.23
N ASP A 555 -15.52 -47.35 -13.23
CA ASP A 555 -15.23 -48.15 -12.03
C ASP A 555 -13.79 -48.50 -11.71
N GLY A 556 -13.43 -48.17 -10.47
CA GLY A 556 -12.32 -48.74 -9.76
C GLY A 556 -12.39 -48.36 -8.28
N GLN A 557 -13.06 -49.21 -7.51
CA GLN A 557 -13.04 -49.18 -6.03
C GLN A 557 -11.62 -49.29 -5.47
N THR A 558 -11.24 -48.42 -4.55
CA THR A 558 -10.40 -48.79 -3.42
C THR A 558 -10.78 -47.92 -2.22
N GLU A 559 -11.38 -48.57 -1.25
CA GLU A 559 -11.43 -48.10 0.13
C GLU A 559 -10.01 -48.05 0.69
N ASP A 560 -9.66 -46.94 1.30
CA ASP A 560 -8.73 -47.01 2.43
C ASP A 560 -9.03 -45.90 3.44
N GLY A 561 -9.45 -46.35 4.61
CA GLY A 561 -9.72 -45.51 5.77
C GLY A 561 -8.42 -45.18 6.50
N SER A 562 -8.17 -43.90 6.67
CA SER A 562 -7.34 -43.45 7.78
C SER A 562 -8.00 -42.24 8.44
N THR A 563 -8.63 -42.54 9.57
CA THR A 563 -9.04 -41.55 10.56
C THR A 563 -7.80 -41.05 11.29
N ASP A 564 -7.27 -39.90 10.89
CA ASP A 564 -6.29 -39.21 11.70
C ASP A 564 -7.01 -38.39 12.78
N HIS A 565 -6.74 -38.79 14.00
CA HIS A 565 -7.10 -38.07 15.22
C HIS A 565 -6.39 -36.74 15.26
N VAL A 566 -7.13 -35.66 15.01
CA VAL A 566 -6.66 -34.29 15.29
C VAL A 566 -6.88 -34.03 16.79
N GLU A 567 -5.78 -34.02 17.53
CA GLU A 567 -5.75 -33.66 18.93
C GLU A 567 -6.30 -32.24 19.18
N ASN A 568 -7.19 -32.20 20.17
CA ASN A 568 -7.82 -31.03 20.76
C ASN A 568 -6.78 -29.98 21.17
N ARG A 569 -6.62 -28.92 20.37
CA ARG A 569 -6.03 -27.66 20.83
C ARG A 569 -7.15 -26.63 20.95
N HIS A 570 -7.15 -25.91 22.05
CA HIS A 570 -8.14 -24.93 22.49
C HIS A 570 -8.77 -24.12 21.33
N HIS A 571 -10.02 -24.44 21.02
CA HIS A 571 -10.80 -23.78 19.99
C HIS A 571 -11.31 -22.43 20.49
N THR A 572 -10.74 -21.35 19.98
CA THR A 572 -11.34 -20.03 20.08
C THR A 572 -12.33 -19.86 18.92
N ALA A 573 -13.59 -19.68 19.28
CA ALA A 573 -14.74 -19.26 18.49
C ALA A 573 -14.71 -19.50 16.97
N LEU A 574 -15.25 -20.64 16.54
CA LEU A 574 -15.73 -20.85 15.18
C LEU A 574 -16.84 -19.83 14.87
N SER A 575 -16.68 -19.04 13.83
CA SER A 575 -17.74 -18.14 13.34
C SER A 575 -18.44 -18.77 12.16
N ILE A 576 -19.76 -18.95 12.24
CA ILE A 576 -20.59 -19.36 11.11
C ILE A 576 -20.97 -18.10 10.34
N ILE A 577 -20.70 -18.08 9.04
CA ILE A 577 -21.08 -17.00 8.15
C ILE A 577 -22.26 -17.48 7.32
N SER A 578 -23.39 -16.83 7.47
CA SER A 578 -24.59 -17.07 6.68
C SER A 578 -25.08 -15.80 6.01
N MET A 579 -25.75 -15.94 4.88
CA MET A 579 -26.42 -14.82 4.22
C MET A 579 -27.86 -14.76 4.72
N ILE A 580 -28.22 -13.66 5.38
CA ILE A 580 -29.58 -13.39 5.82
C ILE A 580 -30.02 -12.03 5.26
N GLU A 581 -31.10 -11.98 4.48
CA GLU A 581 -31.63 -10.75 3.86
C GLU A 581 -30.57 -9.94 3.08
N GLY A 582 -29.68 -10.65 2.34
CA GLY A 582 -28.61 -10.01 1.56
C GLY A 582 -27.42 -9.48 2.40
N ARG A 583 -27.36 -9.84 3.69
CA ARG A 583 -26.25 -9.48 4.59
C ARG A 583 -25.53 -10.73 5.10
N LEU A 584 -24.21 -10.63 5.23
CA LEU A 584 -23.43 -11.64 5.94
C LEU A 584 -23.72 -11.55 7.44
N VAL A 585 -24.22 -12.64 8.01
CA VAL A 585 -24.42 -12.75 9.45
C VAL A 585 -23.33 -13.65 10.02
N PHE A 586 -22.58 -13.12 10.96
CA PHE A 586 -21.55 -13.84 11.70
C PHE A 586 -22.15 -14.28 13.05
N THR A 587 -22.39 -15.56 13.19
CA THR A 587 -22.83 -16.13 14.45
C THR A 587 -21.67 -16.87 15.12
N ALA A 588 -21.54 -16.73 16.45
CA ALA A 588 -20.67 -17.63 17.20
C ALA A 588 -21.18 -19.07 17.00
N ALA A 589 -20.28 -20.05 16.77
CA ALA A 589 -20.71 -21.43 16.67
C ALA A 589 -21.44 -21.83 17.93
N PRO A 590 -22.66 -22.41 17.86
CA PRO A 590 -23.29 -22.97 19.03
C PRO A 590 -22.43 -24.12 19.58
N PRO A 591 -22.42 -24.36 20.89
CA PRO A 591 -21.84 -25.57 21.42
C PRO A 591 -22.55 -26.77 20.75
N GLU A 592 -21.85 -27.87 20.54
CA GLU A 592 -22.18 -29.05 19.71
C GLU A 592 -23.56 -29.73 19.96
N SER A 593 -24.47 -29.14 20.68
CA SER A 593 -25.69 -29.79 21.17
C SER A 593 -27.03 -29.09 20.86
N ASP A 594 -27.08 -28.08 19.95
CA ASP A 594 -28.39 -27.47 19.66
C ASP A 594 -28.89 -27.80 18.23
N PRO A 595 -29.83 -28.78 18.09
CA PRO A 595 -30.40 -29.16 16.80
C PRO A 595 -31.49 -28.19 16.28
N SER A 596 -31.72 -27.04 16.92
CA SER A 596 -32.82 -26.13 16.60
C SER A 596 -32.51 -25.05 15.54
N PHE A 597 -31.35 -25.06 14.90
CA PHE A 597 -31.10 -24.21 13.75
C PHE A 597 -31.87 -24.71 12.52
N SER A 598 -33.12 -24.29 12.41
CA SER A 598 -33.92 -24.52 11.22
C SER A 598 -33.36 -23.69 10.06
N THR A 599 -33.00 -24.37 8.99
CA THR A 599 -32.66 -23.78 7.68
C THR A 599 -33.87 -23.00 7.15
N GLY A 600 -33.91 -21.70 7.40
CA GLY A 600 -34.85 -20.81 6.73
C GLY A 600 -34.54 -20.74 5.23
N ARG A 601 -35.51 -21.08 4.39
CA ARG A 601 -35.45 -20.93 2.95
C ARG A 601 -35.45 -19.42 2.63
N TYR A 602 -34.33 -18.92 2.10
CA TYR A 602 -34.28 -17.56 1.52
C TYR A 602 -34.14 -17.68 0.01
N SER A 603 -35.23 -17.45 -0.71
CA SER A 603 -35.28 -17.54 -2.19
C SER A 603 -35.74 -16.24 -2.86
N ASP A 604 -35.68 -15.10 -2.17
CA ASP A 604 -36.11 -13.83 -2.77
C ASP A 604 -34.98 -12.81 -2.77
N TYR A 605 -34.09 -12.93 -3.77
CA TYR A 605 -33.02 -11.96 -3.98
C TYR A 605 -33.52 -10.82 -4.88
N SER A 606 -34.20 -9.84 -4.28
CA SER A 606 -34.58 -8.60 -4.99
C SER A 606 -33.38 -7.66 -5.27
N VAL A 607 -32.23 -7.97 -4.71
CA VAL A 607 -31.00 -7.17 -4.83
C VAL A 607 -30.07 -7.82 -5.87
N PRO A 608 -29.58 -7.07 -6.87
CA PRO A 608 -28.61 -7.59 -7.85
C PRO A 608 -27.40 -8.23 -7.19
N LEU A 609 -26.85 -9.31 -7.77
CA LEU A 609 -25.71 -10.05 -7.23
C LEU A 609 -24.50 -9.13 -6.97
N VAL A 610 -24.25 -8.15 -7.85
CA VAL A 610 -23.16 -7.19 -7.69
C VAL A 610 -23.28 -6.35 -6.41
N GLU A 611 -24.48 -5.95 -6.04
CA GLU A 611 -24.74 -5.24 -4.77
C GLU A 611 -24.60 -6.19 -3.56
N GLN A 612 -24.98 -7.44 -3.72
CA GLN A 612 -24.77 -8.46 -2.68
C GLN A 612 -23.28 -8.67 -2.41
N LEU A 613 -22.43 -8.72 -3.43
CA LEU A 613 -20.98 -8.81 -3.28
C LEU A 613 -20.39 -7.58 -2.58
N ARG A 614 -20.89 -6.39 -2.92
CA ARG A 614 -20.48 -5.15 -2.25
C ARG A 614 -20.80 -5.18 -0.76
N HIS A 615 -22.01 -5.59 -0.39
CA HIS A 615 -22.42 -5.72 1.01
C HIS A 615 -21.57 -6.78 1.72
N ALA A 616 -21.36 -7.93 1.11
CA ALA A 616 -20.56 -9.02 1.69
C ALA A 616 -19.11 -8.57 1.98
N ALA A 617 -18.49 -7.83 1.07
CA ALA A 617 -17.14 -7.32 1.24
C ALA A 617 -17.04 -6.36 2.44
N TRP A 618 -17.98 -5.45 2.59
CA TRP A 618 -18.00 -4.50 3.71
C TRP A 618 -18.37 -5.14 5.04
N ASP A 619 -19.31 -6.09 5.05
CA ASP A 619 -19.68 -6.84 6.25
C ASP A 619 -18.49 -7.67 6.77
N LEU A 620 -17.75 -8.31 5.85
CA LEU A 620 -16.51 -9.01 6.19
C LEU A 620 -15.46 -8.05 6.77
N ALA A 621 -15.24 -6.91 6.11
CA ALA A 621 -14.28 -5.91 6.57
C ALA A 621 -14.64 -5.40 7.98
N ARG A 622 -15.92 -5.08 8.24
CA ARG A 622 -16.42 -4.68 9.56
C ARG A 622 -16.13 -5.74 10.61
N ARG A 623 -16.46 -6.99 10.32
CA ARG A 623 -16.21 -8.10 11.26
C ARG A 623 -14.72 -8.25 11.60
N MET A 624 -13.83 -8.06 10.62
CA MET A 624 -12.40 -8.09 10.85
C MET A 624 -11.95 -6.95 11.78
N PHE A 625 -12.47 -5.75 11.62
CA PHE A 625 -12.19 -4.63 12.52
C PHE A 625 -12.66 -4.90 13.96
N GLU A 626 -13.87 -5.43 14.15
CA GLU A 626 -14.40 -5.80 15.46
C GLU A 626 -13.49 -6.80 16.18
N LEU A 627 -13.09 -7.87 15.47
CA LEU A 627 -12.20 -8.90 16.02
C LEU A 627 -10.84 -8.32 16.45
N HIS A 628 -10.30 -7.39 15.68
CA HIS A 628 -9.03 -6.75 16.00
C HIS A 628 -9.12 -5.66 17.07
N ALA A 629 -10.24 -4.95 17.18
CA ALA A 629 -10.49 -3.99 18.24
C ALA A 629 -10.47 -4.66 19.61
N HIS A 630 -11.18 -5.79 19.77
CA HIS A 630 -11.21 -6.55 21.03
C HIS A 630 -9.84 -7.09 21.47
N GLN A 631 -8.97 -7.44 20.50
CA GLN A 631 -7.62 -7.90 20.83
C GLN A 631 -6.70 -6.76 21.30
N SER A 632 -6.82 -5.58 20.71
CA SER A 632 -6.02 -4.42 21.10
C SER A 632 -6.36 -3.97 22.52
N GLU A 633 -7.62 -4.01 22.93
CA GLU A 633 -8.04 -3.72 24.31
C GLU A 633 -7.49 -4.74 25.32
N SER A 634 -7.52 -6.03 24.97
CA SER A 634 -6.94 -7.10 25.79
C SER A 634 -5.43 -6.97 25.96
N ALA A 635 -4.71 -6.60 24.90
CA ALA A 635 -3.27 -6.38 24.95
C ALA A 635 -2.88 -5.12 25.75
N TYR A 636 -3.68 -4.05 25.69
CA TYR A 636 -3.50 -2.84 26.50
C TYR A 636 -3.78 -3.10 27.98
N ALA A 637 -4.82 -3.88 28.31
CA ALA A 637 -5.15 -4.24 29.70
C ALA A 637 -4.08 -5.11 30.37
N VAL A 638 -3.35 -5.90 29.59
CA VAL A 638 -2.20 -6.69 30.08
C VAL A 638 -0.97 -5.82 30.28
N GLN A 639 -0.70 -4.84 29.39
CA GLN A 639 0.43 -3.91 29.55
C GLN A 639 0.24 -2.92 30.69
N THR A 640 -0.97 -2.45 30.95
CA THR A 640 -1.26 -1.52 32.07
C THR A 640 -1.23 -2.20 33.44
N ARG A 641 -1.23 -3.54 33.51
CA ARG A 641 -1.06 -4.29 34.76
C ARG A 641 0.40 -4.65 35.08
N LEU A 642 1.34 -4.33 34.20
CA LEU A 642 2.77 -4.64 34.36
C LEU A 642 3.63 -3.37 34.62
N PHE A 643 3.01 -2.21 34.84
CA PHE A 643 3.68 -0.98 35.25
C PHE A 643 3.05 -0.40 36.53
#